data_652ed466eabd827cda8fa556ab2d7d88
#
_entry.id   652ed466eabd827cda8fa556ab2d7d88
#
_cell.length_a   1.000
_cell.length_b   1.000
_cell.length_c   1.000
_cell.angle_alpha   90.00
_cell.angle_beta   90.00
_cell.angle_gamma   90.00
#
_symmetry.space_group_name_H-M   'P 1'
#
loop_
_entity.id
_entity.type
_entity.pdbx_description
1 polymer ?
#
loop_
_entity_poly.entity_id
_entity_poly.type
_entity_poly.pdbx_seq_one_letter_code
_entity_poly.pdbx_strand_id
1 'polypeptide(L)'
;MTEEPRSFSLTDKSLDRVNLKVLPRVEVQRLLAEDRASGKDPKRPLPFRFAVAADVAFTLDNSGTWMDLPDGRLWRLRIQSPDATSLNLGITRFEMPEGAKLWIYDPTRKNVEGSYTARNRTPAGSLWTPLIDGNEMVVEVFVPKGVSQPRLEIRKANRGYRGFGKTGILGGSEGLCETDVICPEGNSFRDQIRAVNAYTINGTGACTGTLMNNTALDRRPFILSANHCGVNSAAIASTVVVFWNFQSATCGTHGPGSLADSQTGGAVLRANNAATDFVLFEMNTAPNPAFNVFFSGWDRTGTPPAGVEGIHHPRADVKAISPSHTSPITTASGSNTFDPNGTHWRVVWDGPAVTEPGSSGSCIFDINTGRCIGTLTGGPSFCGASAANLHDFYGRFDLSWTGGGTNSTRLSNWLDPVPTGVLGMDGDPHITTANGIHYDFQGAGEYVALREPDGLEIQTRMTPIGTNFTPGADPYHGLATCVSLNSAVAARVGKHRITIQPNISGVPDPSGLQVRIDGVLTPVGAGGVNLGPGAGIDKPGDTYRVTFPSGTVLMVTPLFWNSQGKWYLNVDVIRSAADGMGGAEFSGSGFPGGLMSSTAAGSWLPVLSDGSSLGAMPATLNQRFTDLYRKFGESWRITDKTSLFDYGPGTSTATFTDRSWPRLNSSCNIPNSPPIEQIKVDVARRLCREVTDKNTNANCIFDVMNTGEPTFAKLYVLKQQMQNGVTSTAIRVAPYGTTGRVTFTAVVTRRAGRGVPTGTVQFQLDRQKVKNAVTLDSKGSATWTASDLKVGDHQIVVTYSPAKGTAFIGSGSDRSFRVGKKN
;
A
#
# COMPACT_ATOMS: atom_id res chain seq x y z
N MET A 1 8.04 22.54 10.76
CA MET A 1 8.29 23.94 10.32
C MET A 1 9.31 23.85 9.20
N THR A 2 8.95 24.35 8.02
CA THR A 2 9.90 24.51 6.93
C THR A 2 10.93 25.56 7.34
N GLU A 3 12.20 25.24 7.17
CA GLU A 3 13.29 26.17 7.49
C GLU A 3 13.24 27.35 6.54
N GLU A 4 13.29 28.58 7.06
CA GLU A 4 13.20 29.80 6.27
C GLU A 4 14.47 30.03 5.43
N PRO A 5 14.35 30.67 4.23
CA PRO A 5 15.49 31.13 3.44
C PRO A 5 16.43 32.01 4.27
N ARG A 6 17.73 31.81 4.08
CA ARG A 6 18.77 32.53 4.84
C ARG A 6 18.66 34.06 4.68
N SER A 7 18.20 34.52 3.51
CA SER A 7 18.03 35.96 3.25
C SER A 7 16.91 36.58 4.09
N PHE A 8 15.98 35.83 4.64
CA PHE A 8 14.85 36.40 5.41
C PHE A 8 15.32 36.97 6.77
N SER A 9 16.44 36.49 7.29
CA SER A 9 17.05 36.96 8.53
C SER A 9 18.04 38.14 8.32
N LEU A 10 18.29 38.55 7.08
CA LEU A 10 19.20 39.67 6.79
C LEU A 10 18.54 41.03 7.09
N THR A 11 19.34 42.01 7.50
CA THR A 11 18.89 43.42 7.71
C THR A 11 18.46 44.03 6.39
N ASP A 12 19.29 43.90 5.32
CA ASP A 12 18.91 44.31 3.96
C ASP A 12 18.20 43.16 3.23
N LYS A 13 16.90 43.32 3.10
CA LYS A 13 16.01 42.35 2.44
C LYS A 13 15.72 42.74 0.98
N SER A 14 16.32 43.81 0.47
CA SER A 14 16.07 44.26 -0.91
C SER A 14 16.54 43.21 -1.94
N LEU A 15 15.77 43.11 -3.01
CA LEU A 15 16.11 42.31 -4.20
C LEU A 15 16.74 43.17 -5.33
N ASP A 16 16.90 44.47 -5.14
CA ASP A 16 17.35 45.38 -6.20
C ASP A 16 18.75 45.11 -6.72
N ARG A 17 19.61 44.54 -5.83
CA ARG A 17 20.98 44.15 -6.18
C ARG A 17 21.13 42.71 -6.61
N VAL A 18 20.02 41.97 -6.66
CA VAL A 18 20.01 40.54 -7.08
C VAL A 18 19.87 40.48 -8.59
N ASN A 19 20.75 39.75 -9.24
CA ASN A 19 20.74 39.59 -10.71
C ASN A 19 19.36 39.08 -11.18
N LEU A 20 18.77 39.83 -12.13
CA LEU A 20 17.48 39.51 -12.73
C LEU A 20 17.70 38.93 -14.15
N LYS A 21 17.07 37.81 -14.41
CA LYS A 21 16.93 37.22 -15.77
C LYS A 21 15.48 37.34 -16.20
N VAL A 22 15.25 38.11 -17.25
CA VAL A 22 13.93 38.30 -17.86
C VAL A 22 13.77 37.31 -19.03
N LEU A 23 12.75 36.47 -18.93
CA LEU A 23 12.38 35.51 -19.97
C LEU A 23 11.43 36.17 -21.00
N PRO A 24 11.28 35.59 -22.19
CA PRO A 24 10.27 36.06 -23.15
C PRO A 24 8.85 36.07 -22.51
N ARG A 25 8.06 37.05 -22.97
CA ARG A 25 6.65 37.15 -22.58
C ARG A 25 5.86 35.86 -22.92
N VAL A 26 4.87 35.51 -22.12
CA VAL A 26 3.98 34.40 -22.43
C VAL A 26 2.87 34.84 -23.38
N GLU A 27 2.82 34.26 -24.57
CA GLU A 27 1.79 34.54 -25.58
C GLU A 27 0.51 33.80 -25.31
N VAL A 28 -0.20 34.18 -24.23
CA VAL A 28 -1.34 33.46 -23.64
C VAL A 28 -2.43 33.15 -24.67
N GLN A 29 -2.83 34.13 -25.49
CA GLN A 29 -3.91 33.95 -26.49
C GLN A 29 -3.55 32.91 -27.56
N ARG A 30 -2.29 32.95 -28.03
CA ARG A 30 -1.79 31.98 -28.99
C ARG A 30 -1.79 30.57 -28.40
N LEU A 31 -1.31 30.41 -27.15
CA LEU A 31 -1.26 29.14 -26.47
C LEU A 31 -2.67 28.55 -26.23
N LEU A 32 -3.61 29.38 -25.83
CA LEU A 32 -5.02 28.94 -25.66
C LEU A 32 -5.67 28.55 -27.00
N ALA A 33 -5.32 29.20 -28.11
CA ALA A 33 -5.78 28.82 -29.45
C ALA A 33 -5.18 27.49 -29.90
N GLU A 34 -3.90 27.24 -29.65
CA GLU A 34 -3.22 25.97 -29.90
C GLU A 34 -3.87 24.84 -29.08
N ASP A 35 -4.15 25.08 -27.78
CA ASP A 35 -4.78 24.09 -26.89
C ASP A 35 -6.19 23.72 -27.35
N ARG A 36 -6.98 24.73 -27.78
CA ARG A 36 -8.31 24.46 -28.36
C ARG A 36 -8.23 23.65 -29.67
N ALA A 37 -7.21 23.87 -30.46
CA ALA A 37 -7.02 23.11 -31.68
C ALA A 37 -6.58 21.67 -31.41
N SER A 38 -5.68 21.47 -30.46
CA SER A 38 -5.17 20.15 -30.05
C SER A 38 -6.20 19.30 -29.31
N GLY A 39 -7.07 19.91 -28.51
CA GLY A 39 -8.12 19.22 -27.73
C GLY A 39 -9.28 18.71 -28.58
N LYS A 40 -9.28 18.92 -29.89
CA LYS A 40 -10.35 18.46 -30.79
C LYS A 40 -10.21 17.01 -31.25
N ASP A 41 -9.10 16.34 -30.98
CA ASP A 41 -8.91 14.93 -31.35
C ASP A 41 -9.15 14.01 -30.14
N PRO A 42 -10.36 13.45 -29.96
CA PRO A 42 -10.67 12.53 -28.86
C PRO A 42 -9.89 11.21 -28.97
N LYS A 43 -9.23 10.94 -30.09
CA LYS A 43 -8.40 9.74 -30.30
C LYS A 43 -6.96 9.91 -29.81
N ARG A 44 -6.58 11.13 -29.42
CA ARG A 44 -5.25 11.45 -28.91
C ARG A 44 -5.34 12.34 -27.67
N PRO A 45 -5.83 11.79 -26.53
CA PRO A 45 -5.84 12.52 -25.29
C PRO A 45 -4.40 12.88 -24.92
N LEU A 46 -4.22 14.11 -24.43
CA LEU A 46 -2.94 14.66 -24.01
C LEU A 46 -3.06 15.19 -22.57
N PRO A 47 -1.94 15.25 -21.80
CA PRO A 47 -1.95 15.91 -20.51
C PRO A 47 -2.38 17.38 -20.65
N PHE A 48 -3.04 17.92 -19.65
CA PHE A 48 -3.43 19.33 -19.62
C PHE A 48 -2.20 20.22 -19.60
N ARG A 49 -1.92 20.92 -20.69
CA ARG A 49 -0.80 21.85 -20.79
C ARG A 49 -1.14 23.14 -20.04
N PHE A 50 -0.50 23.39 -18.91
CA PHE A 50 -0.71 24.60 -18.09
C PHE A 50 0.42 25.62 -18.24
N ALA A 51 1.59 25.21 -18.74
CA ALA A 51 2.77 26.03 -18.88
C ALA A 51 3.53 25.75 -20.18
N VAL A 52 4.46 26.63 -20.51
CA VAL A 52 5.41 26.47 -21.62
C VAL A 52 6.83 26.63 -21.10
N ALA A 53 7.73 25.76 -21.59
CA ALA A 53 9.13 25.79 -21.21
C ALA A 53 9.89 26.90 -21.94
N ALA A 54 10.82 27.56 -21.25
CA ALA A 54 11.94 28.27 -21.85
C ALA A 54 13.21 27.47 -21.57
N ASP A 55 13.99 27.22 -22.61
CA ASP A 55 15.36 26.70 -22.48
C ASP A 55 16.25 27.81 -21.95
N VAL A 56 16.93 27.52 -20.85
CA VAL A 56 17.85 28.43 -20.16
C VAL A 56 19.16 27.71 -19.82
N ALA A 57 20.18 28.45 -19.43
CA ALA A 57 21.47 27.87 -19.06
C ALA A 57 22.04 28.65 -17.85
N PHE A 58 21.30 28.61 -16.73
CA PHE A 58 21.70 29.31 -15.50
C PHE A 58 22.50 28.39 -14.59
N THR A 59 23.63 28.87 -14.11
CA THR A 59 24.51 28.20 -13.16
C THR A 59 24.91 29.15 -12.04
N LEU A 60 25.51 28.62 -10.97
CA LEU A 60 26.06 29.48 -9.89
C LEU A 60 27.21 30.37 -10.32
N ASP A 61 27.84 30.09 -11.50
CA ASP A 61 29.00 30.79 -12.01
C ASP A 61 28.63 31.86 -13.04
N ASN A 62 27.54 31.66 -13.83
CA ASN A 62 27.18 32.57 -14.92
C ASN A 62 25.94 33.42 -14.68
N SER A 63 25.28 33.22 -13.54
CA SER A 63 24.03 33.88 -13.19
C SER A 63 23.97 34.13 -11.70
N GLY A 64 23.00 35.01 -11.28
CA GLY A 64 22.79 35.34 -9.90
C GLY A 64 23.84 36.26 -9.29
N THR A 65 23.71 36.50 -8.01
CA THR A 65 24.58 37.38 -7.21
C THR A 65 25.00 36.65 -5.94
N TRP A 66 26.31 36.56 -5.71
CA TRP A 66 26.89 36.08 -4.47
C TRP A 66 27.01 37.17 -3.43
N MET A 67 26.78 36.81 -2.17
CA MET A 67 26.98 37.66 -0.98
C MET A 67 27.72 36.81 0.07
N ASP A 68 28.82 37.36 0.59
CA ASP A 68 29.53 36.75 1.72
C ASP A 68 28.84 37.12 3.03
N LEU A 69 28.65 36.11 3.89
CA LEU A 69 28.07 36.23 5.22
C LEU A 69 29.05 35.69 6.27
N PRO A 70 28.91 36.08 7.56
CA PRO A 70 29.79 35.55 8.63
C PRO A 70 29.78 34.02 8.74
N ASP A 71 28.66 33.38 8.42
CA ASP A 71 28.38 31.95 8.55
C ASP A 71 28.47 31.20 7.22
N GLY A 72 28.73 31.88 6.07
CA GLY A 72 28.81 31.23 4.76
C GLY A 72 28.67 32.17 3.59
N ARG A 73 28.22 31.64 2.47
CA ARG A 73 27.95 32.39 1.25
C ARG A 73 26.52 32.21 0.79
N LEU A 74 25.90 33.27 0.32
CA LEU A 74 24.52 33.31 -0.18
C LEU A 74 24.52 33.67 -1.65
N TRP A 75 23.96 32.80 -2.50
CA TRP A 75 23.71 33.10 -3.91
C TRP A 75 22.21 33.28 -4.14
N ARG A 76 21.85 34.32 -4.92
CA ARG A 76 20.45 34.55 -5.29
C ARG A 76 20.33 34.90 -6.75
N LEU A 77 19.29 34.40 -7.42
CA LEU A 77 18.91 34.70 -8.79
C LEU A 77 17.42 35.02 -8.86
N ARG A 78 17.07 36.14 -9.50
CA ARG A 78 15.69 36.47 -9.86
C ARG A 78 15.39 36.01 -11.28
N ILE A 79 14.25 35.34 -11.48
CA ILE A 79 13.78 34.91 -12.79
C ILE A 79 12.37 35.49 -12.97
N GLN A 80 12.17 36.28 -14.03
CA GLN A 80 10.91 36.93 -14.31
C GLN A 80 10.44 36.55 -15.73
N SER A 81 9.13 36.28 -15.90
CA SER A 81 8.51 36.12 -17.22
C SER A 81 7.22 36.96 -17.28
N PRO A 82 7.17 38.01 -18.07
CA PRO A 82 5.95 38.81 -18.21
C PRO A 82 4.75 37.96 -18.63
N ASP A 83 3.59 38.23 -18.05
CA ASP A 83 2.31 37.52 -18.24
C ASP A 83 2.29 36.02 -17.79
N ALA A 84 3.33 35.53 -17.15
CA ALA A 84 3.25 34.22 -16.49
C ALA A 84 2.35 34.31 -15.23
N THR A 85 1.55 33.28 -15.00
CA THR A 85 0.73 33.13 -13.77
C THR A 85 1.47 32.35 -12.69
N SER A 86 2.45 31.54 -13.08
CA SER A 86 3.32 30.78 -12.20
C SER A 86 4.65 30.45 -12.86
N LEU A 87 5.65 30.12 -12.08
CA LEU A 87 6.96 29.67 -12.53
C LEU A 87 7.36 28.38 -11.81
N ASN A 88 8.01 27.45 -12.52
CA ASN A 88 8.71 26.31 -11.94
C ASN A 88 9.96 25.97 -12.74
N LEU A 89 10.89 25.21 -12.15
CA LEU A 89 12.22 24.98 -12.71
C LEU A 89 12.51 23.50 -12.94
N GLY A 90 13.16 23.20 -14.06
CA GLY A 90 13.86 21.95 -14.31
C GLY A 90 15.36 22.14 -14.08
N ILE A 91 15.85 21.70 -12.95
CA ILE A 91 17.26 21.70 -12.55
C ILE A 91 17.85 20.35 -12.95
N THR A 92 18.53 20.31 -14.10
CA THR A 92 19.01 19.05 -14.69
C THR A 92 20.28 18.52 -14.05
N ARG A 93 21.02 19.38 -13.34
CA ARG A 93 22.11 19.00 -12.47
C ARG A 93 21.90 19.60 -11.10
N PHE A 94 21.72 18.74 -10.10
CA PHE A 94 21.47 19.13 -8.73
C PHE A 94 22.42 18.36 -7.80
N GLU A 95 23.59 18.94 -7.54
CA GLU A 95 24.62 18.37 -6.66
C GLU A 95 24.83 19.32 -5.48
N MET A 96 24.16 19.04 -4.38
CA MET A 96 24.23 19.81 -3.15
C MET A 96 25.15 19.08 -2.15
N PRO A 97 26.26 19.69 -1.69
CA PRO A 97 27.04 19.17 -0.57
C PRO A 97 26.23 19.16 0.71
N GLU A 98 26.63 18.33 1.65
CA GLU A 98 26.01 18.30 2.97
C GLU A 98 26.10 19.68 3.65
N GLY A 99 25.02 20.15 4.22
CA GLY A 99 24.87 21.48 4.81
C GLY A 99 24.46 22.58 3.85
N ALA A 100 24.69 22.45 2.53
CA ALA A 100 24.18 23.42 1.56
C ALA A 100 22.67 23.23 1.32
N LYS A 101 21.96 24.34 1.11
CA LYS A 101 20.50 24.38 1.00
C LYS A 101 20.06 25.29 -0.15
N LEU A 102 18.97 24.89 -0.81
CA LEU A 102 18.32 25.66 -1.85
C LEU A 102 16.85 25.93 -1.48
N TRP A 103 16.39 27.14 -1.72
CA TRP A 103 14.98 27.54 -1.66
C TRP A 103 14.57 28.23 -2.95
N ILE A 104 13.28 28.19 -3.24
CA ILE A 104 12.64 29.05 -4.25
C ILE A 104 11.46 29.74 -3.59
N TYR A 105 11.23 31.00 -3.94
CA TYR A 105 10.15 31.78 -3.36
C TYR A 105 9.73 32.95 -4.25
N ASP A 106 8.51 33.46 -4.03
CA ASP A 106 8.03 34.66 -4.67
C ASP A 106 8.66 35.92 -4.04
N PRO A 107 8.76 37.07 -4.76
CA PRO A 107 9.37 38.28 -4.22
C PRO A 107 8.64 38.83 -2.98
N THR A 108 7.36 38.50 -2.76
CA THR A 108 6.59 38.88 -1.58
C THR A 108 6.87 37.99 -0.37
N ARG A 109 7.58 36.84 -0.56
CA ARG A 109 7.95 35.85 0.48
C ARG A 109 6.77 35.10 1.10
N LYS A 110 5.64 35.08 0.43
CA LYS A 110 4.44 34.37 0.90
C LYS A 110 4.46 32.88 0.49
N ASN A 111 5.00 32.59 -0.69
CA ASN A 111 5.14 31.25 -1.22
C ASN A 111 6.62 30.86 -1.18
N VAL A 112 6.98 29.93 -0.30
CA VAL A 112 8.35 29.47 -0.09
C VAL A 112 8.39 27.95 -0.20
N GLU A 113 9.27 27.44 -1.06
CA GLU A 113 9.50 26.02 -1.25
C GLU A 113 10.95 25.65 -0.93
N GLY A 114 11.15 24.54 -0.23
CA GLY A 114 12.45 24.09 0.27
C GLY A 114 12.43 23.93 1.80
N SER A 115 13.55 23.74 2.43
CA SER A 115 14.92 23.70 1.89
C SER A 115 15.18 22.40 1.12
N TYR A 116 15.71 22.53 -0.09
CA TYR A 116 16.19 21.39 -0.85
C TYR A 116 17.66 21.14 -0.54
N THR A 117 18.02 19.90 -0.27
CA THR A 117 19.35 19.43 0.12
C THR A 117 19.81 18.30 -0.79
N ALA A 118 20.96 17.69 -0.52
CA ALA A 118 21.42 16.49 -1.21
C ALA A 118 20.38 15.35 -1.23
N ARG A 119 19.48 15.30 -0.24
CA ARG A 119 18.41 14.27 -0.13
C ARG A 119 17.30 14.41 -1.15
N ASN A 120 17.14 15.58 -1.76
CA ASN A 120 16.08 15.85 -2.75
C ASN A 120 16.53 15.56 -4.19
N ARG A 121 17.79 15.13 -4.39
CA ARG A 121 18.32 14.75 -5.69
C ARG A 121 17.62 13.47 -6.19
N THR A 122 17.09 13.51 -7.42
CA THR A 122 16.59 12.31 -8.07
C THR A 122 17.72 11.33 -8.38
N PRO A 123 17.45 10.04 -8.64
CA PRO A 123 18.44 9.12 -9.17
C PRO A 123 19.08 9.61 -10.48
N ALA A 124 18.36 10.41 -11.28
CA ALA A 124 18.88 11.05 -12.51
C ALA A 124 19.79 12.26 -12.23
N GLY A 125 19.99 12.64 -10.97
CA GLY A 125 20.82 13.78 -10.60
C GLY A 125 20.16 15.15 -10.77
N SER A 126 18.84 15.20 -10.93
CA SER A 126 18.04 16.39 -11.20
C SER A 126 17.13 16.76 -10.03
N LEU A 127 16.54 17.96 -10.08
CA LEU A 127 15.43 18.39 -9.24
C LEU A 127 14.42 19.15 -10.10
N TRP A 128 13.15 18.77 -10.05
CA TRP A 128 12.04 19.54 -10.60
C TRP A 128 11.28 20.17 -9.43
N THR A 129 11.01 21.47 -9.57
CA THR A 129 10.44 22.24 -8.44
C THR A 129 8.93 22.32 -8.52
N PRO A 130 8.24 22.51 -7.38
CA PRO A 130 6.85 22.94 -7.37
C PRO A 130 6.68 24.29 -8.06
N LEU A 131 5.41 24.70 -8.19
CA LEU A 131 5.06 25.98 -8.75
C LEU A 131 5.22 27.10 -7.72
N ILE A 132 5.79 28.22 -8.15
CA ILE A 132 5.76 29.48 -7.43
C ILE A 132 4.78 30.40 -8.15
N ASP A 133 3.85 30.94 -7.43
CA ASP A 133 2.82 31.85 -7.94
C ASP A 133 3.41 33.18 -8.42
N GLY A 134 2.84 33.69 -9.51
CA GLY A 134 3.23 34.98 -10.08
C GLY A 134 4.19 34.88 -11.26
N ASN A 135 4.65 36.03 -11.72
CA ASN A 135 5.50 36.18 -12.88
C ASN A 135 6.99 36.34 -12.56
N GLU A 136 7.34 36.24 -11.27
CA GLU A 136 8.72 36.32 -10.81
C GLU A 136 8.99 35.38 -9.65
N MET A 137 10.15 34.72 -9.66
CA MET A 137 10.64 33.90 -8.56
C MET A 137 12.08 34.23 -8.20
N VAL A 138 12.45 33.94 -6.98
CA VAL A 138 13.82 34.01 -6.47
C VAL A 138 14.31 32.59 -6.21
N VAL A 139 15.48 32.26 -6.74
CA VAL A 139 16.22 31.05 -6.38
C VAL A 139 17.32 31.45 -5.41
N GLU A 140 17.37 30.81 -4.26
CA GLU A 140 18.36 31.10 -3.22
C GLU A 140 19.15 29.85 -2.86
N VAL A 141 20.47 29.94 -2.80
CA VAL A 141 21.38 28.90 -2.36
C VAL A 141 22.24 29.42 -1.22
N PHE A 142 22.18 28.77 -0.07
CA PHE A 142 23.10 29.04 1.05
C PHE A 142 24.13 27.93 1.17
N VAL A 143 25.40 28.34 1.25
CA VAL A 143 26.55 27.43 1.42
C VAL A 143 27.25 27.83 2.71
N PRO A 144 27.19 27.00 3.77
CA PRO A 144 27.87 27.26 5.04
C PRO A 144 29.41 27.38 4.88
N LYS A 145 30.05 28.07 5.81
CA LYS A 145 31.51 28.21 5.83
C LYS A 145 32.18 26.83 5.90
N GLY A 146 33.17 26.60 5.05
CA GLY A 146 33.87 25.33 4.96
C GLY A 146 33.18 24.24 4.12
N VAL A 147 32.00 24.49 3.62
CA VAL A 147 31.31 23.58 2.69
C VAL A 147 31.70 23.91 1.25
N SER A 148 31.92 22.89 0.44
CA SER A 148 32.23 23.05 -0.99
C SER A 148 31.08 23.67 -1.78
N GLN A 149 31.38 24.33 -2.88
CA GLN A 149 30.36 24.96 -3.73
C GLN A 149 29.48 23.90 -4.39
N PRO A 150 28.13 24.03 -4.34
CA PRO A 150 27.22 23.18 -5.09
C PRO A 150 27.41 23.30 -6.60
N ARG A 151 26.98 22.26 -7.32
CA ARG A 151 26.85 22.31 -8.78
C ARG A 151 25.38 22.28 -9.15
N LEU A 152 24.92 23.38 -9.75
CA LEU A 152 23.54 23.60 -10.10
C LEU A 152 23.44 24.04 -11.57
N GLU A 153 22.61 23.32 -12.37
CA GLU A 153 22.30 23.72 -13.74
C GLU A 153 20.78 23.77 -13.92
N ILE A 154 20.23 24.98 -14.04
CA ILE A 154 18.84 25.21 -14.40
C ILE A 154 18.78 25.27 -15.93
N ARG A 155 18.08 24.26 -16.52
CA ARG A 155 17.95 24.14 -17.97
C ARG A 155 16.55 24.42 -18.50
N LYS A 156 15.55 24.39 -17.62
CA LYS A 156 14.17 24.73 -17.96
C LYS A 156 13.63 25.74 -16.96
N ALA A 157 13.04 26.81 -17.47
CA ALA A 157 12.19 27.71 -16.71
C ALA A 157 10.79 27.64 -17.34
N ASN A 158 9.86 26.99 -16.63
CA ASN A 158 8.51 26.76 -17.13
C ASN A 158 7.60 27.91 -16.66
N ARG A 159 6.82 28.45 -17.58
CA ARG A 159 6.02 29.67 -17.42
C ARG A 159 4.54 29.30 -17.56
N GLY A 160 3.82 29.33 -16.44
CA GLY A 160 2.39 29.04 -16.39
C GLY A 160 1.55 30.12 -17.06
N TYR A 161 0.45 29.72 -17.66
CA TYR A 161 -0.52 30.63 -18.27
C TYR A 161 -1.98 30.29 -17.92
N ARG A 162 -2.23 29.15 -17.23
CA ARG A 162 -3.55 28.71 -16.75
C ARG A 162 -3.40 27.59 -15.72
N GLY A 163 -4.51 27.19 -15.08
CA GLY A 163 -4.59 26.08 -14.09
C GLY A 163 -4.01 26.42 -12.73
N PHE A 164 -4.08 25.48 -11.82
CA PHE A 164 -3.56 25.53 -10.44
C PHE A 164 -4.13 26.70 -9.62
N GLY A 165 -5.48 26.84 -9.60
CA GLY A 165 -6.19 27.84 -8.79
C GLY A 165 -6.06 29.28 -9.30
N LYS A 166 -5.56 29.46 -10.52
CA LYS A 166 -5.44 30.79 -11.12
C LYS A 166 -6.72 31.14 -11.87
N THR A 167 -7.59 31.89 -11.25
CA THR A 167 -8.68 32.62 -11.89
C THR A 167 -8.12 33.81 -12.66
N GLY A 168 -7.30 33.54 -13.69
CA GLY A 168 -6.85 34.60 -14.61
C GLY A 168 -8.01 35.00 -15.53
N ILE A 169 -7.95 36.26 -16.03
CA ILE A 169 -8.87 36.88 -17.01
C ILE A 169 -9.18 35.99 -18.25
N LEU A 170 -8.58 34.83 -18.38
CA LEU A 170 -8.58 33.93 -19.55
C LEU A 170 -8.96 32.47 -19.25
N GLY A 171 -9.67 32.21 -18.16
CA GLY A 171 -10.37 30.93 -17.97
C GLY A 171 -9.47 29.73 -17.66
N GLY A 172 -8.80 29.77 -16.55
CA GLY A 172 -8.04 28.63 -16.01
C GLY A 172 -8.68 27.93 -14.83
N SER A 173 -9.83 28.41 -14.34
CA SER A 173 -10.58 27.72 -13.30
C SER A 173 -11.36 26.54 -13.88
N GLU A 174 -11.57 25.52 -13.05
CA GLU A 174 -12.55 24.47 -13.31
C GLU A 174 -13.90 25.08 -13.70
N GLY A 175 -14.74 24.35 -14.43
CA GLY A 175 -16.06 24.83 -14.76
C GLY A 175 -16.90 25.00 -13.50
N LEU A 176 -17.77 26.01 -13.48
CA LEU A 176 -18.69 26.29 -12.36
C LEU A 176 -19.69 25.14 -12.08
N CYS A 177 -19.69 24.11 -12.90
CA CYS A 177 -20.51 22.92 -12.71
C CYS A 177 -19.89 21.91 -11.74
N GLU A 178 -18.61 22.04 -11.46
CA GLU A 178 -17.87 21.07 -10.65
C GLU A 178 -18.30 21.17 -9.19
N THR A 179 -18.18 20.06 -8.47
CA THR A 179 -18.49 20.01 -7.04
C THR A 179 -17.20 19.88 -6.26
N ASP A 180 -16.92 20.83 -5.38
CA ASP A 180 -15.75 20.77 -4.49
C ASP A 180 -15.81 19.51 -3.60
N VAL A 181 -14.71 18.77 -3.46
CA VAL A 181 -14.68 17.54 -2.63
C VAL A 181 -15.01 17.79 -1.15
N ILE A 182 -14.91 19.04 -0.67
CA ILE A 182 -15.28 19.40 0.71
C ILE A 182 -16.79 19.44 0.92
N CYS A 183 -17.59 19.48 -0.14
CA CYS A 183 -19.04 19.46 -0.10
C CYS A 183 -19.59 18.14 0.47
N PRO A 184 -20.89 18.10 0.87
CA PRO A 184 -21.51 16.92 1.46
C PRO A 184 -21.40 15.64 0.60
N GLU A 185 -21.33 15.75 -0.72
CA GLU A 185 -21.14 14.66 -1.68
C GLU A 185 -19.86 13.90 -1.40
N GLY A 186 -18.81 14.59 -0.95
CA GLY A 186 -17.53 13.97 -0.57
C GLY A 186 -17.53 13.26 0.79
N ASN A 187 -18.59 13.33 1.60
CA ASN A 187 -18.56 12.83 2.99
C ASN A 187 -18.27 11.33 3.10
N SER A 188 -18.78 10.52 2.19
CA SER A 188 -18.57 9.08 2.15
C SER A 188 -17.21 8.67 1.55
N PHE A 189 -16.44 9.62 0.99
CA PHE A 189 -15.21 9.38 0.23
C PHE A 189 -13.99 10.14 0.79
N ARG A 190 -14.00 10.54 2.08
CA ARG A 190 -12.91 11.32 2.70
C ARG A 190 -11.54 10.65 2.57
N ASP A 191 -11.50 9.33 2.61
CA ASP A 191 -10.27 8.56 2.40
C ASP A 191 -9.81 8.61 0.95
N GLN A 192 -10.70 8.36 -0.02
CA GLN A 192 -10.41 8.41 -1.45
C GLN A 192 -9.97 9.82 -1.88
N ILE A 193 -10.58 10.86 -1.31
CA ILE A 193 -10.20 12.25 -1.54
C ILE A 193 -8.73 12.48 -1.13
N ARG A 194 -8.25 11.90 -0.03
CA ARG A 194 -6.86 11.98 0.41
C ARG A 194 -5.88 11.13 -0.42
N ALA A 195 -6.38 10.18 -1.22
CA ALA A 195 -5.56 9.38 -2.11
C ALA A 195 -5.33 10.06 -3.48
N VAL A 196 -6.29 10.85 -3.95
CA VAL A 196 -6.22 11.51 -5.26
C VAL A 196 -5.33 12.76 -5.18
N ASN A 197 -4.53 12.99 -6.20
CA ASN A 197 -3.57 14.08 -6.29
C ASN A 197 -3.50 14.66 -7.71
N ALA A 198 -3.15 15.93 -7.82
CA ALA A 198 -2.67 16.51 -9.06
C ALA A 198 -1.16 16.25 -9.19
N TYR A 199 -0.66 16.06 -10.40
CA TYR A 199 0.78 16.01 -10.62
C TYR A 199 1.19 16.67 -11.92
N THR A 200 2.42 17.16 -11.96
CA THR A 200 3.00 17.78 -13.14
C THR A 200 4.04 16.89 -13.81
N ILE A 201 4.20 17.08 -15.12
CA ILE A 201 5.12 16.34 -15.99
C ILE A 201 5.93 17.37 -16.78
N ASN A 202 7.26 17.26 -16.76
CA ASN A 202 8.17 18.21 -17.40
C ASN A 202 7.93 19.68 -16.98
N GLY A 203 7.21 19.90 -15.87
CA GLY A 203 6.81 21.22 -15.38
C GLY A 203 5.85 21.99 -16.30
N THR A 204 5.24 21.34 -17.30
CA THR A 204 4.37 21.97 -18.30
C THR A 204 3.03 21.28 -18.50
N GLY A 205 2.95 20.00 -18.33
CA GLY A 205 1.73 19.20 -18.39
C GLY A 205 1.24 18.81 -17.01
N ALA A 206 -0.06 18.60 -16.86
CA ALA A 206 -0.69 18.14 -15.62
C ALA A 206 -1.73 17.05 -15.87
N CYS A 207 -1.85 16.12 -14.94
CA CYS A 207 -2.85 15.07 -14.87
C CYS A 207 -3.25 14.80 -13.41
N THR A 208 -4.24 13.93 -13.25
CA THR A 208 -4.67 13.41 -11.94
C THR A 208 -4.09 12.02 -11.72
N GLY A 209 -3.65 11.74 -10.49
CA GLY A 209 -3.21 10.43 -10.06
C GLY A 209 -3.89 9.98 -8.78
N THR A 210 -3.80 8.69 -8.49
CA THR A 210 -4.33 8.11 -7.26
C THR A 210 -3.25 7.28 -6.59
N LEU A 211 -2.98 7.56 -5.32
CA LEU A 211 -2.04 6.79 -4.50
C LEU A 211 -2.65 5.42 -4.18
N MET A 212 -1.98 4.37 -4.61
CA MET A 212 -2.48 3.00 -4.54
C MET A 212 -1.83 2.21 -3.41
N ASN A 213 -2.64 1.46 -2.70
CA ASN A 213 -2.15 0.43 -1.80
C ASN A 213 -1.70 -0.82 -2.57
N ASN A 214 -0.85 -1.62 -1.94
CA ASN A 214 -0.48 -2.95 -2.42
C ASN A 214 -0.73 -4.01 -1.33
N THR A 215 -0.76 -5.28 -1.73
CA THR A 215 -1.01 -6.39 -0.80
C THR A 215 0.12 -6.60 0.22
N ALA A 216 1.31 -6.06 -0.01
CA ALA A 216 2.39 -6.05 0.97
C ALA A 216 2.17 -5.05 2.10
N LEU A 217 1.31 -4.04 1.93
CA LEU A 217 1.04 -2.94 2.88
C LEU A 217 2.32 -2.19 3.31
N ASP A 218 3.31 -2.17 2.44
CA ASP A 218 4.65 -1.61 2.70
C ASP A 218 4.71 -0.09 2.48
N ARG A 219 3.57 0.54 2.17
CA ARG A 219 3.42 1.97 1.90
C ARG A 219 4.33 2.49 0.78
N ARG A 220 4.68 1.65 -0.17
CA ARG A 220 5.35 2.11 -1.38
C ARG A 220 4.43 3.07 -2.12
N PRO A 221 4.92 4.29 -2.45
CA PRO A 221 4.07 5.35 -2.96
C PRO A 221 3.79 5.16 -4.46
N PHE A 222 3.01 4.13 -4.79
CA PHE A 222 2.54 3.88 -6.15
C PHE A 222 1.44 4.86 -6.52
N ILE A 223 1.60 5.55 -7.63
CA ILE A 223 0.55 6.41 -8.20
C ILE A 223 0.08 5.77 -9.50
N LEU A 224 -1.22 5.49 -9.57
CA LEU A 224 -1.92 5.04 -10.76
C LEU A 224 -2.50 6.24 -11.49
N SER A 225 -2.31 6.28 -12.82
CA SER A 225 -2.82 7.34 -13.69
C SER A 225 -3.02 6.80 -15.12
N ALA A 226 -3.25 7.70 -16.11
CA ALA A 226 -3.43 7.31 -17.49
C ALA A 226 -2.09 7.29 -18.28
N ASN A 227 -1.96 6.32 -19.19
CA ASN A 227 -0.78 6.19 -20.04
C ASN A 227 -0.61 7.40 -20.97
N HIS A 228 -1.71 7.96 -21.49
CA HIS A 228 -1.67 9.15 -22.35
C HIS A 228 -1.16 10.42 -21.65
N CYS A 229 -1.11 10.44 -20.30
CA CYS A 229 -0.45 11.49 -19.53
C CYS A 229 1.06 11.58 -19.80
N GLY A 230 1.64 10.56 -20.41
CA GLY A 230 2.99 10.62 -20.97
C GLY A 230 4.13 10.26 -20.01
N VAL A 231 3.86 9.74 -18.80
CA VAL A 231 4.92 9.20 -17.91
C VAL A 231 5.35 7.83 -18.44
N ASN A 232 6.03 7.79 -19.60
CA ASN A 232 6.32 6.57 -20.35
C ASN A 232 7.81 6.22 -20.42
N SER A 233 8.67 6.97 -19.73
CA SER A 233 10.11 6.73 -19.66
C SER A 233 10.68 7.14 -18.30
N ALA A 234 11.84 6.59 -17.95
CA ALA A 234 12.55 6.98 -16.73
C ALA A 234 12.90 8.47 -16.69
N ALA A 235 13.26 9.05 -17.85
CA ALA A 235 13.56 10.46 -17.96
C ALA A 235 12.35 11.34 -17.62
N ILE A 236 11.16 10.98 -18.15
CA ILE A 236 9.93 11.72 -17.87
C ILE A 236 9.46 11.47 -16.43
N ALA A 237 9.53 10.25 -15.95
CA ALA A 237 9.16 9.93 -14.56
C ALA A 237 9.98 10.72 -13.54
N SER A 238 11.27 11.01 -13.85
CA SER A 238 12.12 11.83 -12.98
C SER A 238 11.69 13.30 -12.87
N THR A 239 10.78 13.77 -13.74
CA THR A 239 10.28 15.15 -13.75
C THR A 239 8.98 15.34 -12.96
N VAL A 240 8.40 14.25 -12.45
CA VAL A 240 7.11 14.30 -11.77
C VAL A 240 7.22 15.08 -10.45
N VAL A 241 6.28 15.98 -10.25
CA VAL A 241 6.02 16.68 -8.97
C VAL A 241 4.54 16.48 -8.62
N VAL A 242 4.26 16.03 -7.40
CA VAL A 242 2.90 15.72 -6.92
C VAL A 242 2.42 16.80 -5.98
N PHE A 243 1.14 17.16 -6.06
CA PHE A 243 0.45 18.08 -5.17
C PHE A 243 -0.67 17.33 -4.47
N TRP A 244 -0.48 17.12 -3.16
CA TRP A 244 -1.46 16.51 -2.28
C TRP A 244 -2.42 17.59 -1.77
N ASN A 245 -3.63 17.18 -1.36
CA ASN A 245 -4.60 18.08 -0.71
C ASN A 245 -4.89 19.42 -1.45
N PHE A 246 -4.60 19.48 -2.76
CA PHE A 246 -4.93 20.65 -3.58
C PHE A 246 -6.44 20.69 -3.80
N GLN A 247 -7.16 21.30 -2.88
CA GLN A 247 -8.62 21.33 -2.84
C GLN A 247 -9.14 22.61 -2.22
N SER A 248 -10.40 22.94 -2.50
CA SER A 248 -11.09 24.07 -1.90
C SER A 248 -11.29 23.86 -0.39
N ALA A 249 -11.15 24.90 0.39
CA ALA A 249 -11.40 24.85 1.83
C ALA A 249 -12.89 24.99 2.19
N THR A 250 -13.70 25.50 1.26
CA THR A 250 -15.13 25.78 1.46
C THR A 250 -15.93 25.31 0.26
N CYS A 251 -17.04 24.63 0.50
CA CYS A 251 -17.93 24.12 -0.53
C CYS A 251 -18.47 25.25 -1.43
N GLY A 252 -18.43 25.01 -2.75
CA GLY A 252 -18.97 25.92 -3.78
C GLY A 252 -18.15 27.18 -4.03
N THR A 253 -16.92 27.24 -3.50
CA THR A 253 -16.03 28.39 -3.75
C THR A 253 -15.06 28.17 -4.90
N HIS A 254 -14.85 26.91 -5.34
CA HIS A 254 -13.94 26.53 -6.43
C HIS A 254 -12.51 27.09 -6.26
N GLY A 255 -12.00 27.09 -5.02
CA GLY A 255 -10.67 27.58 -4.67
C GLY A 255 -10.68 28.79 -3.73
N PRO A 256 -9.52 29.39 -3.45
CA PRO A 256 -8.20 28.90 -3.82
C PRO A 256 -7.80 27.67 -3.02
N GLY A 257 -7.19 26.70 -3.69
CA GLY A 257 -6.52 25.57 -3.04
C GLY A 257 -5.09 25.91 -2.61
N SER A 258 -4.52 25.11 -1.69
CA SER A 258 -3.12 25.22 -1.29
C SER A 258 -2.25 24.24 -2.09
N LEU A 259 -1.13 24.72 -2.61
CA LEU A 259 -0.09 23.89 -3.26
C LEU A 259 1.06 23.53 -2.30
N ALA A 260 0.95 23.91 -1.01
CA ALA A 260 2.03 23.73 -0.03
C ALA A 260 2.35 22.25 0.28
N ASP A 261 1.36 21.34 0.11
CA ASP A 261 1.58 19.91 0.27
C ASP A 261 2.17 19.33 -1.03
N SER A 262 3.34 19.85 -1.44
CA SER A 262 4.03 19.40 -2.65
C SER A 262 5.05 18.30 -2.34
N GLN A 263 5.26 17.39 -3.30
CA GLN A 263 6.27 16.33 -3.23
C GLN A 263 7.12 16.32 -4.49
N THR A 264 8.41 16.60 -4.33
CA THR A 264 9.44 16.56 -5.38
C THR A 264 10.25 15.27 -5.31
N GLY A 265 11.31 15.18 -6.12
CA GLY A 265 12.23 14.03 -6.13
C GLY A 265 11.93 13.05 -7.27
N GLY A 266 10.90 13.32 -8.07
CA GLY A 266 10.54 12.49 -9.23
C GLY A 266 10.05 11.10 -8.85
N ALA A 267 9.87 10.26 -9.86
CA ALA A 267 9.33 8.92 -9.74
C ALA A 267 10.11 7.90 -10.59
N VAL A 268 9.81 6.63 -10.40
CA VAL A 268 10.24 5.52 -11.24
C VAL A 268 9.02 4.95 -11.96
N LEU A 269 9.07 4.87 -13.27
CA LEU A 269 8.06 4.16 -14.07
C LEU A 269 8.09 2.66 -13.71
N ARG A 270 6.95 2.11 -13.33
CA ARG A 270 6.81 0.69 -12.98
C ARG A 270 6.14 -0.11 -14.08
N ALA A 271 4.99 0.34 -14.55
CA ALA A 271 4.24 -0.33 -15.62
C ALA A 271 3.37 0.68 -16.38
N ASN A 272 3.10 0.39 -17.67
CA ASN A 272 2.12 1.10 -18.46
C ASN A 272 1.54 0.21 -19.55
N ASN A 273 0.32 0.51 -19.99
CA ASN A 273 -0.31 -0.19 -21.10
C ASN A 273 -1.31 0.72 -21.83
N ALA A 274 -1.14 0.87 -23.12
CA ALA A 274 -2.00 1.72 -23.93
C ALA A 274 -3.39 1.10 -24.20
N ALA A 275 -3.56 -0.23 -24.11
CA ALA A 275 -4.84 -0.88 -24.39
C ALA A 275 -5.92 -0.56 -23.34
N THR A 276 -5.55 -0.38 -22.10
CA THR A 276 -6.40 0.05 -20.98
C THR A 276 -6.00 1.42 -20.44
N ASP A 277 -5.09 2.09 -21.15
CA ASP A 277 -4.62 3.45 -20.91
C ASP A 277 -4.17 3.70 -19.44
N PHE A 278 -3.48 2.75 -18.81
CA PHE A 278 -2.94 2.96 -17.48
C PHE A 278 -1.43 3.21 -17.48
N VAL A 279 -0.97 3.99 -16.51
CA VAL A 279 0.43 4.07 -16.06
C VAL A 279 0.49 3.93 -14.55
N LEU A 280 1.45 3.16 -14.07
CA LEU A 280 1.83 3.05 -12.68
C LEU A 280 3.26 3.55 -12.50
N PHE A 281 3.46 4.54 -11.68
CA PHE A 281 4.78 5.00 -11.27
C PHE A 281 4.90 5.07 -9.75
N GLU A 282 6.09 5.01 -9.24
CA GLU A 282 6.38 5.04 -7.81
C GLU A 282 7.24 6.24 -7.48
N MET A 283 6.82 7.07 -6.56
CA MET A 283 7.61 8.21 -6.09
C MET A 283 8.90 7.74 -5.43
N ASN A 284 10.01 8.45 -5.65
CA ASN A 284 11.31 8.10 -5.07
C ASN A 284 11.37 8.27 -3.54
N THR A 285 10.44 9.01 -2.97
CA THR A 285 10.32 9.23 -1.52
C THR A 285 8.89 8.97 -1.06
N ALA A 286 8.72 8.53 0.18
CA ALA A 286 7.39 8.45 0.79
C ALA A 286 6.78 9.87 0.95
N PRO A 287 5.44 10.00 0.84
CA PRO A 287 4.76 11.25 1.17
C PRO A 287 5.05 11.66 2.62
N ASN A 288 5.15 12.96 2.87
CA ASN A 288 5.28 13.48 4.22
C ASN A 288 4.06 13.03 5.06
N PRO A 289 4.26 12.42 6.25
CA PRO A 289 3.14 11.99 7.10
C PRO A 289 2.17 13.13 7.46
N ALA A 290 2.65 14.38 7.51
CA ALA A 290 1.81 15.55 7.77
C ALA A 290 0.76 15.81 6.66
N PHE A 291 0.96 15.29 5.45
CA PHE A 291 -0.03 15.41 4.36
C PHE A 291 -1.25 14.51 4.58
N ASN A 292 -1.18 13.58 5.52
CA ASN A 292 -2.27 12.68 5.88
C ASN A 292 -2.90 11.99 4.66
N VAL A 293 -2.06 11.53 3.73
CA VAL A 293 -2.49 10.84 2.51
C VAL A 293 -3.05 9.45 2.81
N PHE A 294 -3.92 8.98 1.95
CA PHE A 294 -4.51 7.66 2.02
C PHE A 294 -4.05 6.78 0.87
N PHE A 295 -3.75 5.51 1.14
CA PHE A 295 -3.40 4.52 0.14
C PHE A 295 -4.67 3.78 -0.30
N SER A 296 -5.16 4.10 -1.49
CA SER A 296 -6.44 3.59 -1.99
C SER A 296 -6.39 2.09 -2.27
N GLY A 297 -7.46 1.39 -1.89
CA GLY A 297 -7.73 0.05 -2.35
C GLY A 297 -8.22 0.02 -3.81
N TRP A 298 -8.30 -1.20 -4.36
CA TRP A 298 -8.70 -1.45 -5.74
C TRP A 298 -9.55 -2.71 -5.86
N ASP A 299 -10.33 -2.80 -6.94
CA ASP A 299 -11.10 -3.97 -7.29
C ASP A 299 -10.76 -4.44 -8.72
N ARG A 300 -10.38 -5.69 -8.83
CA ARG A 300 -10.01 -6.36 -10.09
C ARG A 300 -11.02 -7.43 -10.53
N THR A 301 -12.20 -7.43 -9.97
CA THR A 301 -13.21 -8.45 -10.32
C THR A 301 -13.79 -8.25 -11.71
N GLY A 302 -13.72 -7.04 -12.25
CA GLY A 302 -14.35 -6.67 -13.52
C GLY A 302 -15.88 -6.70 -13.45
N THR A 303 -16.44 -6.64 -12.25
CA THR A 303 -17.88 -6.57 -12.01
C THR A 303 -18.32 -5.11 -12.02
N PRO A 304 -19.30 -4.69 -12.83
CA PRO A 304 -19.83 -3.34 -12.77
C PRO A 304 -20.48 -3.09 -11.40
N PRO A 305 -20.09 -2.04 -10.67
CA PRO A 305 -20.78 -1.65 -9.43
C PRO A 305 -22.15 -1.02 -9.72
N ALA A 306 -22.95 -0.81 -8.68
CA ALA A 306 -24.26 -0.15 -8.81
C ALA A 306 -24.14 1.33 -9.25
N GLY A 307 -23.02 1.96 -8.90
CA GLY A 307 -22.64 3.30 -9.29
C GLY A 307 -21.19 3.57 -8.97
N VAL A 308 -20.67 4.70 -9.39
CA VAL A 308 -19.29 5.11 -9.18
C VAL A 308 -19.18 6.57 -8.78
N GLU A 309 -18.06 6.89 -8.12
CA GLU A 309 -17.68 8.25 -7.76
C GLU A 309 -16.36 8.61 -8.43
N GLY A 310 -16.35 9.69 -9.22
CA GLY A 310 -15.14 10.26 -9.81
C GLY A 310 -14.53 11.31 -8.89
N ILE A 311 -13.25 11.20 -8.56
CA ILE A 311 -12.52 12.23 -7.80
C ILE A 311 -11.32 12.64 -8.64
N HIS A 312 -11.24 13.93 -9.02
CA HIS A 312 -10.31 14.37 -10.06
C HIS A 312 -9.89 15.83 -9.90
N HIS A 313 -8.97 16.31 -10.76
CA HIS A 313 -8.51 17.70 -10.83
C HIS A 313 -8.86 18.28 -12.21
N PRO A 314 -10.09 18.82 -12.39
CA PRO A 314 -10.51 19.40 -13.65
C PRO A 314 -9.65 20.61 -13.98
N ARG A 315 -9.18 20.72 -15.21
CA ARG A 315 -8.27 21.79 -15.72
C ARG A 315 -7.04 22.03 -14.86
N ALA A 316 -6.55 20.98 -14.21
CA ALA A 316 -5.49 21.06 -13.19
C ALA A 316 -5.83 22.12 -12.12
N ASP A 317 -7.06 22.17 -11.68
CA ASP A 317 -7.54 23.04 -10.62
C ASP A 317 -7.85 22.25 -9.34
N VAL A 318 -8.51 22.85 -8.37
CA VAL A 318 -8.85 22.23 -7.09
C VAL A 318 -9.60 20.92 -7.31
N LYS A 319 -9.47 20.02 -6.36
CA LYS A 319 -10.05 18.68 -6.44
C LYS A 319 -11.57 18.73 -6.43
N ALA A 320 -12.20 18.06 -7.41
CA ALA A 320 -13.63 17.95 -7.59
C ALA A 320 -14.13 16.51 -7.47
N ILE A 321 -15.44 16.35 -7.27
CA ILE A 321 -16.13 15.07 -7.15
C ILE A 321 -17.34 15.02 -8.09
N SER A 322 -17.50 13.90 -8.82
CA SER A 322 -18.56 13.71 -9.83
C SER A 322 -19.24 12.38 -9.60
N PRO A 323 -20.55 12.37 -9.23
CA PRO A 323 -21.29 11.15 -8.95
C PRO A 323 -21.89 10.52 -10.22
N SER A 324 -21.99 9.20 -10.21
CA SER A 324 -22.79 8.40 -11.14
C SER A 324 -23.49 7.27 -10.39
N HIS A 325 -24.79 7.38 -10.23
CA HIS A 325 -25.65 6.34 -9.65
C HIS A 325 -26.15 5.33 -10.70
N THR A 326 -25.59 5.40 -11.90
CA THR A 326 -25.85 4.44 -12.98
C THR A 326 -24.69 3.45 -13.05
N SER A 327 -25.01 2.15 -13.08
CA SER A 327 -24.00 1.10 -13.25
C SER A 327 -23.23 1.30 -14.57
N PRO A 328 -21.88 1.39 -14.55
CA PRO A 328 -21.11 1.53 -15.77
C PRO A 328 -21.20 0.29 -16.64
N ILE A 329 -21.09 0.48 -17.95
CA ILE A 329 -21.04 -0.63 -18.91
C ILE A 329 -19.64 -0.80 -19.49
N THR A 330 -19.31 -2.04 -19.86
CA THR A 330 -18.06 -2.34 -20.60
C THR A 330 -18.19 -1.95 -22.05
N THR A 331 -17.14 -1.35 -22.62
CA THR A 331 -17.12 -0.85 -23.99
C THR A 331 -15.69 -0.78 -24.55
N ALA A 332 -15.55 -0.66 -25.87
CA ALA A 332 -14.27 -0.22 -26.45
C ALA A 332 -14.07 1.27 -26.15
N SER A 333 -12.81 1.71 -26.06
CA SER A 333 -12.49 3.13 -25.87
C SER A 333 -13.18 4.03 -26.90
N GLY A 334 -13.90 5.05 -26.42
CA GLY A 334 -14.63 5.99 -27.25
C GLY A 334 -15.91 5.44 -27.91
N SER A 335 -16.36 4.24 -27.56
CA SER A 335 -17.60 3.66 -28.08
C SER A 335 -18.74 3.77 -27.06
N ASN A 336 -19.94 4.10 -27.51
CA ASN A 336 -21.14 4.14 -26.68
C ASN A 336 -21.89 2.79 -26.60
N THR A 337 -21.40 1.78 -27.34
CA THR A 337 -22.03 0.47 -27.43
C THR A 337 -21.44 -0.49 -26.40
N PHE A 338 -22.30 -1.23 -25.71
CA PHE A 338 -21.87 -2.31 -24.82
C PHE A 338 -21.05 -3.35 -25.58
N ASP A 339 -19.88 -3.67 -25.03
CA ASP A 339 -18.99 -4.74 -25.49
C ASP A 339 -18.54 -5.56 -24.29
N PRO A 340 -18.89 -6.84 -24.19
CA PRO A 340 -18.49 -7.68 -23.04
C PRO A 340 -16.99 -7.87 -22.94
N ASN A 341 -16.24 -7.67 -24.05
CA ASN A 341 -14.77 -7.73 -24.10
C ASN A 341 -14.14 -6.33 -24.11
N GLY A 342 -14.94 -5.29 -23.89
CA GLY A 342 -14.50 -3.90 -23.91
C GLY A 342 -13.43 -3.62 -22.88
N THR A 343 -12.44 -2.80 -23.27
CA THR A 343 -11.29 -2.44 -22.47
C THR A 343 -11.56 -1.31 -21.47
N HIS A 344 -12.72 -0.67 -21.59
CA HIS A 344 -13.07 0.50 -20.80
C HIS A 344 -14.45 0.35 -20.14
N TRP A 345 -14.62 1.06 -19.02
CA TRP A 345 -15.93 1.39 -18.46
C TRP A 345 -16.43 2.67 -19.12
N ARG A 346 -17.66 2.68 -19.61
CA ARG A 346 -18.38 3.90 -19.92
C ARG A 346 -19.21 4.29 -18.70
N VAL A 347 -18.92 5.46 -18.15
CA VAL A 347 -19.60 6.06 -16.99
C VAL A 347 -20.52 7.17 -17.50
N VAL A 348 -21.75 7.24 -17.01
CA VAL A 348 -22.70 8.31 -17.31
C VAL A 348 -22.86 9.13 -16.02
N TRP A 349 -22.51 10.39 -16.09
CA TRP A 349 -22.59 11.29 -14.94
C TRP A 349 -24.03 11.71 -14.65
N ASP A 350 -24.36 11.88 -13.39
CA ASP A 350 -25.69 12.38 -12.98
C ASP A 350 -25.85 13.87 -13.32
N GLY A 351 -24.68 14.57 -13.49
CA GLY A 351 -24.60 16.02 -13.73
C GLY A 351 -25.03 16.89 -12.54
N PRO A 352 -24.65 18.17 -12.51
CA PRO A 352 -23.86 18.88 -13.53
C PRO A 352 -22.35 18.62 -13.44
N ALA A 353 -21.83 18.11 -12.29
CA ALA A 353 -20.41 17.82 -12.13
C ALA A 353 -19.95 16.68 -13.07
N VAL A 354 -18.86 16.92 -13.78
CA VAL A 354 -18.33 16.03 -14.83
C VAL A 354 -16.81 16.04 -14.81
N THR A 355 -16.15 15.32 -15.73
CA THR A 355 -14.70 15.48 -15.88
C THR A 355 -14.37 16.50 -16.97
N GLU A 356 -13.18 17.11 -16.84
CA GLU A 356 -12.64 18.06 -17.81
C GLU A 356 -11.16 17.74 -18.12
N PRO A 357 -10.51 18.33 -19.15
CA PRO A 357 -9.07 18.15 -19.37
C PRO A 357 -8.27 18.42 -18.10
N GLY A 358 -7.35 17.52 -17.74
CA GLY A 358 -6.64 17.54 -16.45
C GLY A 358 -7.12 16.48 -15.46
N SER A 359 -8.39 16.06 -15.57
CA SER A 359 -8.96 14.94 -14.81
C SER A 359 -8.38 13.58 -15.24
N SER A 360 -7.74 13.52 -16.39
CA SER A 360 -7.08 12.33 -16.97
C SER A 360 -6.27 11.56 -15.93
N GLY A 361 -6.48 10.23 -15.87
CA GLY A 361 -5.80 9.33 -14.93
C GLY A 361 -6.43 9.23 -13.56
N SER A 362 -7.47 10.01 -13.25
CA SER A 362 -8.23 9.85 -12.00
C SER A 362 -8.87 8.48 -11.90
N CYS A 363 -8.91 7.90 -10.69
CA CYS A 363 -9.72 6.71 -10.45
C CYS A 363 -11.22 7.03 -10.39
N ILE A 364 -12.04 6.08 -10.86
CA ILE A 364 -13.43 5.97 -10.41
C ILE A 364 -13.52 4.94 -9.28
N PHE A 365 -14.30 5.25 -8.27
CA PHE A 365 -14.49 4.44 -7.08
C PHE A 365 -15.88 3.84 -7.05
N ASP A 366 -15.99 2.54 -6.75
CA ASP A 366 -17.26 1.89 -6.46
C ASP A 366 -17.91 2.57 -5.22
N ILE A 367 -19.15 3.03 -5.35
CA ILE A 367 -19.88 3.75 -4.29
C ILE A 367 -20.10 2.93 -3.02
N ASN A 368 -20.07 1.59 -3.10
CA ASN A 368 -20.30 0.72 -1.96
C ASN A 368 -19.01 0.32 -1.22
N THR A 369 -17.89 0.23 -1.95
CA THR A 369 -16.64 -0.29 -1.40
C THR A 369 -15.53 0.75 -1.31
N GLY A 370 -15.66 1.89 -1.97
CA GLY A 370 -14.62 2.90 -2.08
C GLY A 370 -13.36 2.44 -2.83
N ARG A 371 -13.43 1.34 -3.60
CA ARG A 371 -12.30 0.77 -4.33
C ARG A 371 -12.19 1.32 -5.74
N CYS A 372 -10.98 1.60 -6.20
CA CYS A 372 -10.70 2.01 -7.56
C CYS A 372 -10.95 0.84 -8.53
N ILE A 373 -11.76 1.07 -9.57
CA ILE A 373 -12.10 0.07 -10.59
C ILE A 373 -11.63 0.45 -12.01
N GLY A 374 -11.09 1.66 -12.19
CA GLY A 374 -10.60 2.12 -13.49
C GLY A 374 -10.02 3.51 -13.44
N THR A 375 -9.27 3.88 -14.49
CA THR A 375 -8.57 5.17 -14.65
C THR A 375 -9.11 5.95 -15.83
N LEU A 376 -9.32 7.26 -15.69
CA LEU A 376 -9.91 8.12 -16.72
C LEU A 376 -9.01 8.23 -17.96
N THR A 377 -9.53 7.77 -19.10
CA THR A 377 -8.98 8.05 -20.43
C THR A 377 -9.51 9.39 -20.97
N GLY A 378 -10.78 9.69 -20.77
CA GLY A 378 -11.48 10.89 -21.23
C GLY A 378 -12.82 10.56 -21.87
N GLY A 379 -13.47 11.56 -22.42
CA GLY A 379 -14.76 11.43 -23.08
C GLY A 379 -15.30 12.75 -23.56
N PRO A 380 -16.58 12.81 -23.96
CA PRO A 380 -17.22 14.03 -24.47
C PRO A 380 -17.77 14.93 -23.37
N SER A 381 -17.61 14.58 -22.07
CA SER A 381 -18.16 15.39 -20.98
C SER A 381 -17.40 16.71 -20.82
N PHE A 382 -18.08 17.75 -20.45
CA PHE A 382 -17.56 19.06 -20.03
C PHE A 382 -18.68 19.87 -19.38
N CYS A 383 -18.39 20.89 -18.62
CA CYS A 383 -19.39 21.77 -18.02
C CYS A 383 -20.31 22.38 -19.07
N GLY A 384 -21.61 22.11 -18.97
CA GLY A 384 -22.63 22.55 -19.94
C GLY A 384 -22.80 21.59 -21.13
N ALA A 385 -22.20 20.39 -21.10
CA ALA A 385 -22.46 19.35 -22.09
C ALA A 385 -23.94 18.95 -22.12
N SER A 386 -24.45 18.57 -23.30
CA SER A 386 -25.78 17.99 -23.41
C SER A 386 -25.87 16.64 -22.73
N ALA A 387 -27.06 16.20 -22.34
CA ALA A 387 -27.30 14.89 -21.70
C ALA A 387 -26.69 13.71 -22.50
N ALA A 388 -26.64 13.78 -23.81
CA ALA A 388 -26.01 12.76 -24.65
C ALA A 388 -24.49 12.67 -24.47
N ASN A 389 -23.87 13.75 -24.00
CA ASN A 389 -22.42 13.87 -23.80
C ASN A 389 -21.97 13.85 -22.33
N LEU A 390 -22.89 13.60 -21.38
CA LEU A 390 -22.55 13.47 -19.96
C LEU A 390 -22.00 12.07 -19.66
N HIS A 391 -20.94 11.68 -20.35
CA HIS A 391 -20.29 10.39 -20.11
C HIS A 391 -18.80 10.41 -20.45
N ASP A 392 -18.05 9.51 -19.78
CA ASP A 392 -16.61 9.34 -19.99
C ASP A 392 -16.21 7.87 -19.98
N PHE A 393 -14.97 7.60 -20.41
CA PHE A 393 -14.39 6.27 -20.55
C PHE A 393 -13.20 6.11 -19.60
N TYR A 394 -13.23 5.01 -18.85
CA TYR A 394 -12.21 4.66 -17.88
C TYR A 394 -11.59 3.31 -18.22
N GLY A 395 -10.26 3.26 -18.37
CA GLY A 395 -9.56 1.99 -18.57
C GLY A 395 -9.83 1.03 -17.42
N ARG A 396 -10.20 -0.21 -17.73
CA ARG A 396 -10.62 -1.21 -16.74
C ARG A 396 -9.44 -1.70 -15.91
N PHE A 397 -9.57 -1.61 -14.58
CA PHE A 397 -8.54 -2.06 -13.65
C PHE A 397 -8.27 -3.57 -13.73
N ASP A 398 -9.32 -4.40 -13.87
CA ASP A 398 -9.22 -5.85 -13.96
C ASP A 398 -8.42 -6.31 -15.19
N LEU A 399 -8.54 -5.61 -16.31
CA LEU A 399 -7.75 -5.89 -17.51
C LEU A 399 -6.32 -5.33 -17.39
N SER A 400 -6.13 -4.18 -16.73
CA SER A 400 -4.82 -3.63 -16.42
C SER A 400 -4.04 -4.53 -15.46
N TRP A 401 -4.73 -5.36 -14.67
CA TRP A 401 -4.14 -6.31 -13.73
C TRP A 401 -3.21 -7.30 -14.39
N THR A 402 -3.65 -7.92 -15.48
CA THR A 402 -2.85 -8.84 -16.31
C THR A 402 -2.15 -8.11 -17.45
N GLY A 403 -2.70 -7.02 -17.94
CA GLY A 403 -2.16 -6.12 -18.95
C GLY A 403 -1.51 -6.85 -20.11
N GLY A 404 -0.31 -6.42 -20.51
CA GLY A 404 0.50 -7.06 -21.53
C GLY A 404 1.32 -8.28 -21.06
N GLY A 405 1.09 -8.78 -19.85
CA GLY A 405 1.69 -10.02 -19.34
C GLY A 405 3.11 -9.88 -18.75
N THR A 406 3.72 -8.70 -18.78
CA THR A 406 5.08 -8.46 -18.24
C THR A 406 5.05 -7.49 -17.05
N ASN A 407 6.12 -7.46 -16.27
CA ASN A 407 6.24 -6.54 -15.11
C ASN A 407 6.08 -5.07 -15.51
N SER A 408 6.50 -4.69 -16.71
CA SER A 408 6.42 -3.32 -17.21
C SER A 408 5.08 -3.00 -17.90
N THR A 409 4.16 -3.96 -18.02
CA THR A 409 2.91 -3.80 -18.76
C THR A 409 1.66 -4.23 -17.98
N ARG A 410 1.79 -4.55 -16.68
CA ARG A 410 0.67 -4.99 -15.82
C ARG A 410 0.80 -4.48 -14.40
N LEU A 411 -0.34 -4.37 -13.69
CA LEU A 411 -0.40 -3.90 -12.31
C LEU A 411 -0.05 -4.98 -11.28
N SER A 412 -0.37 -6.24 -11.56
CA SER A 412 -0.30 -7.33 -10.57
C SER A 412 1.06 -7.50 -9.92
N ASN A 413 2.16 -7.30 -10.63
CA ASN A 413 3.51 -7.45 -10.08
C ASN A 413 3.88 -6.37 -9.05
N TRP A 414 3.18 -5.25 -9.05
CA TRP A 414 3.46 -4.09 -8.21
C TRP A 414 2.45 -3.94 -7.08
N LEU A 415 1.17 -4.16 -7.37
CA LEU A 415 0.09 -4.02 -6.40
C LEU A 415 -0.23 -5.34 -5.68
N ASP A 416 0.24 -6.48 -6.19
CA ASP A 416 0.23 -7.78 -5.52
C ASP A 416 1.64 -8.42 -5.58
N PRO A 417 2.68 -7.72 -5.04
CA PRO A 417 4.05 -8.16 -5.13
C PRO A 417 4.34 -9.39 -4.26
N VAL A 418 3.48 -9.65 -3.31
CA VAL A 418 3.58 -10.81 -2.47
C VAL A 418 2.99 -11.97 -3.24
N PRO A 419 3.80 -12.91 -3.74
CA PRO A 419 3.30 -14.26 -3.92
C PRO A 419 2.75 -14.57 -2.54
N THR A 420 1.46 -14.77 -2.42
CA THR A 420 0.75 -15.11 -1.20
C THR A 420 1.57 -16.12 -0.41
N GLY A 421 2.58 -15.60 0.27
CA GLY A 421 3.46 -16.30 1.15
C GLY A 421 2.73 -16.53 2.46
N VAL A 422 3.01 -17.63 3.08
CA VAL A 422 2.68 -17.82 4.48
C VAL A 422 3.64 -16.93 5.25
N LEU A 423 3.15 -15.83 5.82
CA LEU A 423 3.89 -15.09 6.83
C LEU A 423 3.75 -15.84 8.15
N GLY A 424 4.75 -15.78 9.01
CA GLY A 424 4.67 -16.57 10.21
C GLY A 424 5.81 -16.39 11.19
N MET A 425 5.70 -17.09 12.29
CA MET A 425 6.71 -17.21 13.35
C MET A 425 6.88 -18.70 13.68
N ASP A 426 8.05 -19.21 13.39
CA ASP A 426 8.36 -20.63 13.54
C ASP A 426 9.32 -20.87 14.69
N GLY A 427 9.16 -21.99 15.36
CA GLY A 427 10.09 -22.56 16.30
C GLY A 427 10.51 -21.61 17.44
N ASP A 428 11.80 -21.40 17.58
CA ASP A 428 12.34 -20.23 18.27
C ASP A 428 12.13 -19.04 17.32
N PRO A 429 11.38 -17.97 17.64
CA PRO A 429 10.63 -17.20 16.66
C PRO A 429 11.43 -16.67 15.46
N HIS A 430 11.58 -17.51 14.43
CA HIS A 430 12.01 -17.11 13.10
C HIS A 430 10.85 -16.46 12.37
N ILE A 431 10.93 -15.17 12.15
CA ILE A 431 9.85 -14.39 11.57
C ILE A 431 9.99 -14.30 10.06
N THR A 432 8.90 -14.62 9.37
CA THR A 432 8.71 -14.32 7.95
C THR A 432 7.65 -13.23 7.82
N THR A 433 8.04 -12.08 7.32
CA THR A 433 7.16 -10.92 7.16
C THR A 433 6.23 -11.05 5.96
N ALA A 434 5.23 -10.20 5.89
CA ALA A 434 4.27 -10.17 4.80
C ALA A 434 4.89 -9.90 3.41
N ASN A 435 6.05 -9.27 3.33
CA ASN A 435 6.81 -9.08 2.09
C ASN A 435 8.02 -10.03 1.95
N GLY A 436 8.04 -11.13 2.73
CA GLY A 436 9.02 -12.21 2.58
C GLY A 436 10.41 -11.91 3.14
N ILE A 437 10.54 -10.90 3.99
CA ILE A 437 11.79 -10.65 4.73
C ILE A 437 11.83 -11.60 5.93
N HIS A 438 13.01 -12.13 6.23
CA HIS A 438 13.24 -13.04 7.34
C HIS A 438 14.10 -12.38 8.41
N TYR A 439 13.74 -12.59 9.67
CA TYR A 439 14.54 -12.18 10.82
C TYR A 439 14.17 -12.98 12.08
N ASP A 440 15.07 -13.05 13.04
CA ASP A 440 14.85 -13.71 14.33
C ASP A 440 14.45 -12.69 15.39
N PHE A 441 13.47 -13.03 16.22
CA PHE A 441 13.03 -12.16 17.32
C PHE A 441 12.82 -12.95 18.61
N GLN A 442 13.78 -12.93 19.49
CA GLN A 442 13.87 -13.71 20.72
C GLN A 442 13.34 -12.94 21.95
N GLY A 443 12.14 -12.35 21.83
CA GLY A 443 11.57 -11.55 22.91
C GLY A 443 11.11 -12.36 24.12
N ALA A 444 10.90 -11.68 25.25
CA ALA A 444 10.20 -12.22 26.43
C ALA A 444 9.02 -11.30 26.76
N GLY A 445 7.82 -11.81 26.61
CA GLY A 445 6.59 -11.05 26.85
C GLY A 445 5.54 -11.24 25.74
N GLU A 446 4.68 -10.29 25.64
CA GLU A 446 3.55 -10.31 24.72
C GLU A 446 3.65 -9.17 23.71
N TYR A 447 3.40 -9.49 22.42
CA TYR A 447 3.63 -8.59 21.31
C TYR A 447 2.50 -8.64 20.30
N VAL A 448 2.30 -7.54 19.57
CA VAL A 448 1.48 -7.53 18.36
C VAL A 448 2.25 -8.28 17.26
N ALA A 449 1.75 -9.44 16.87
CA ALA A 449 2.31 -10.22 15.79
C ALA A 449 1.91 -9.64 14.42
N LEU A 450 0.63 -9.31 14.27
CA LEU A 450 0.08 -8.65 13.07
C LEU A 450 -1.16 -7.85 13.45
N ARG A 451 -1.26 -6.64 12.91
CA ARG A 451 -2.45 -5.78 13.00
C ARG A 451 -2.73 -5.19 11.62
N GLU A 452 -3.96 -5.33 11.14
CA GLU A 452 -4.39 -4.85 9.83
C GLU A 452 -5.48 -3.77 9.93
N PRO A 453 -5.65 -2.93 8.90
CA PRO A 453 -6.61 -1.83 8.93
C PRO A 453 -8.07 -2.26 9.07
N ASP A 454 -8.41 -3.49 8.66
CA ASP A 454 -9.76 -4.07 8.78
C ASP A 454 -10.13 -4.52 10.21
N GLY A 455 -9.24 -4.25 11.18
CA GLY A 455 -9.42 -4.61 12.58
C GLY A 455 -8.93 -6.00 12.95
N LEU A 456 -8.35 -6.75 11.99
CA LEU A 456 -7.65 -7.99 12.31
C LEU A 456 -6.45 -7.70 13.21
N GLU A 457 -6.37 -8.39 14.33
CA GLU A 457 -5.22 -8.34 15.23
C GLU A 457 -4.85 -9.73 15.72
N ILE A 458 -3.56 -10.07 15.62
CA ILE A 458 -2.95 -11.29 16.14
C ILE A 458 -1.85 -10.87 17.11
N GLN A 459 -1.87 -11.44 18.30
CA GLN A 459 -0.87 -11.23 19.34
C GLN A 459 -0.21 -12.56 19.70
N THR A 460 1.08 -12.51 20.05
CA THR A 460 1.86 -13.68 20.46
C THR A 460 2.47 -13.44 21.84
N ARG A 461 2.59 -14.52 22.63
CA ARG A 461 3.35 -14.55 23.89
C ARG A 461 4.63 -15.34 23.65
N MET A 462 5.78 -14.74 23.92
CA MET A 462 7.10 -15.36 23.81
C MET A 462 7.65 -15.64 25.20
N THR A 463 8.09 -16.88 25.41
CA THR A 463 8.59 -17.37 26.70
C THR A 463 10.08 -17.75 26.56
N PRO A 464 10.95 -17.23 27.40
CA PRO A 464 12.37 -17.58 27.44
C PRO A 464 12.65 -19.07 27.63
N ILE A 465 13.71 -19.55 27.00
CA ILE A 465 14.26 -20.89 27.19
C ILE A 465 15.68 -20.78 27.75
N GLY A 466 15.88 -21.44 28.90
CA GLY A 466 17.21 -21.51 29.52
C GLY A 466 18.11 -22.48 28.77
N THR A 467 19.33 -22.02 28.40
CA THR A 467 20.38 -22.87 27.87
C THR A 467 21.64 -22.70 28.74
N ASN A 468 22.45 -23.77 28.87
CA ASN A 468 23.74 -23.72 29.57
C ASN A 468 24.89 -23.35 28.61
N PHE A 469 24.57 -22.97 27.39
CA PHE A 469 25.51 -22.51 26.37
C PHE A 469 24.96 -21.20 25.73
N THR A 470 25.85 -20.50 25.03
CA THR A 470 25.42 -19.35 24.18
C THR A 470 25.00 -19.88 22.84
N PRO A 471 23.75 -19.65 22.41
CA PRO A 471 23.31 -20.04 21.07
C PRO A 471 24.17 -19.43 19.97
N GLY A 472 24.24 -20.08 18.83
CA GLY A 472 24.95 -19.57 17.65
C GLY A 472 24.31 -18.26 17.14
N ALA A 473 25.07 -17.54 16.31
CA ALA A 473 24.54 -16.35 15.65
C ALA A 473 23.40 -16.71 14.69
N ASP A 474 22.34 -15.91 14.69
CA ASP A 474 21.23 -16.08 13.75
C ASP A 474 21.69 -15.88 12.29
N PRO A 475 21.03 -16.56 11.33
CA PRO A 475 21.48 -16.54 9.93
C PRO A 475 21.18 -15.21 9.20
N TYR A 476 20.38 -14.31 9.79
CA TYR A 476 19.88 -13.10 9.13
C TYR A 476 20.61 -11.82 9.57
N HIS A 477 20.92 -11.71 10.88
CA HIS A 477 21.51 -10.49 11.46
C HIS A 477 22.83 -10.74 12.17
N GLY A 478 23.20 -12.01 12.33
CA GLY A 478 24.43 -12.40 13.03
C GLY A 478 24.40 -12.18 14.54
N LEU A 479 23.22 -12.02 15.15
CA LEU A 479 23.07 -11.84 16.59
C LEU A 479 23.09 -13.20 17.30
N ALA A 480 24.02 -13.39 18.21
CA ALA A 480 24.04 -14.53 19.13
C ALA A 480 23.26 -14.15 20.40
N THR A 481 21.99 -14.49 20.45
CA THR A 481 21.08 -14.17 21.56
C THR A 481 20.51 -15.42 22.19
N CYS A 482 20.02 -15.28 23.41
CA CYS A 482 19.20 -16.30 24.07
C CYS A 482 17.91 -16.55 23.28
N VAL A 483 17.41 -17.77 23.28
CA VAL A 483 16.23 -18.20 22.52
C VAL A 483 14.92 -18.13 23.33
N SER A 484 13.82 -17.94 22.64
CA SER A 484 12.46 -17.96 23.19
C SER A 484 11.57 -18.89 22.37
N LEU A 485 10.35 -19.16 22.85
CA LEU A 485 9.33 -19.90 22.11
C LEU A 485 8.03 -19.09 22.07
N ASN A 486 7.28 -19.18 21.00
CA ASN A 486 5.87 -18.77 21.00
C ASN A 486 5.08 -19.75 21.87
N SER A 487 4.57 -19.30 23.00
CA SER A 487 3.88 -20.15 23.98
C SER A 487 2.36 -19.93 24.01
N ALA A 488 1.86 -18.84 23.46
CA ALA A 488 0.44 -18.55 23.33
C ALA A 488 0.17 -17.60 22.17
N VAL A 489 -1.03 -17.69 21.60
CA VAL A 489 -1.53 -16.80 20.53
C VAL A 489 -2.91 -16.29 20.92
N ALA A 490 -3.17 -15.03 20.66
CA ALA A 490 -4.50 -14.44 20.76
C ALA A 490 -4.86 -13.71 19.46
N ALA A 491 -6.14 -13.70 19.10
CA ALA A 491 -6.61 -13.07 17.87
C ALA A 491 -7.95 -12.37 18.05
N ARG A 492 -8.13 -11.23 17.39
CA ARG A 492 -9.41 -10.53 17.26
C ARG A 492 -10.05 -10.93 15.92
N VAL A 493 -11.19 -11.62 15.98
CA VAL A 493 -11.92 -12.15 14.83
C VAL A 493 -13.30 -11.49 14.78
N GLY A 494 -13.40 -10.41 13.99
CA GLY A 494 -14.57 -9.53 14.04
C GLY A 494 -14.75 -8.95 15.45
N LYS A 495 -15.90 -9.19 16.08
CA LYS A 495 -16.18 -8.77 17.47
C LYS A 495 -15.69 -9.77 18.54
N HIS A 496 -15.21 -10.93 18.14
CA HIS A 496 -14.79 -12.00 19.05
C HIS A 496 -13.28 -11.95 19.31
N ARG A 497 -12.90 -12.40 20.49
CA ARG A 497 -11.52 -12.59 20.93
C ARG A 497 -11.28 -14.09 21.13
N ILE A 498 -10.27 -14.62 20.45
CA ILE A 498 -9.85 -16.03 20.58
C ILE A 498 -8.49 -16.08 21.26
N THR A 499 -8.30 -16.99 22.20
CA THR A 499 -6.97 -17.29 22.74
C THR A 499 -6.69 -18.79 22.61
N ILE A 500 -5.45 -19.14 22.22
CA ILE A 500 -4.90 -20.49 22.18
C ILE A 500 -3.67 -20.43 23.08
N GLN A 501 -3.79 -20.91 24.29
CA GLN A 501 -2.79 -20.71 25.33
C GLN A 501 -2.74 -21.87 26.34
N PRO A 502 -1.64 -22.07 27.08
CA PRO A 502 -1.58 -23.00 28.20
C PRO A 502 -2.66 -22.73 29.23
N ASN A 503 -3.02 -23.75 29.98
CA ASN A 503 -4.01 -23.65 31.04
C ASN A 503 -3.67 -22.51 32.02
N ILE A 504 -4.64 -21.61 32.26
CA ILE A 504 -4.51 -20.46 33.17
C ILE A 504 -5.06 -20.72 34.56
N SER A 505 -5.57 -21.90 34.84
CA SER A 505 -6.19 -22.24 36.16
C SER A 505 -5.18 -22.57 37.26
N GLY A 506 -3.88 -22.44 37.01
CA GLY A 506 -2.82 -22.62 37.99
C GLY A 506 -2.42 -24.06 38.30
N VAL A 507 -3.13 -25.05 37.76
CA VAL A 507 -2.74 -26.46 37.83
C VAL A 507 -1.96 -26.79 36.56
N PRO A 508 -0.70 -27.21 36.64
CA PRO A 508 0.05 -27.63 35.44
C PRO A 508 -0.63 -28.86 34.85
N ASP A 509 -1.38 -28.69 33.81
CA ASP A 509 -1.87 -29.76 32.97
C ASP A 509 -0.97 -29.82 31.72
N PRO A 510 -0.08 -30.80 31.61
CA PRO A 510 0.80 -30.92 30.44
C PRO A 510 0.03 -31.16 29.15
N SER A 511 -1.23 -31.68 29.24
CA SER A 511 -2.14 -31.82 28.09
C SER A 511 -3.00 -30.57 27.84
N GLY A 512 -2.84 -29.52 28.62
CA GLY A 512 -3.79 -28.43 28.84
C GLY A 512 -3.54 -27.20 27.93
N LEU A 513 -3.37 -27.33 26.62
CA LEU A 513 -3.55 -26.22 25.74
C LEU A 513 -5.05 -25.90 25.60
N GLN A 514 -5.45 -24.68 25.98
CA GLN A 514 -6.84 -24.25 26.00
C GLN A 514 -7.16 -23.31 24.85
N VAL A 515 -8.33 -23.47 24.25
CA VAL A 515 -8.96 -22.46 23.40
C VAL A 515 -10.04 -21.77 24.24
N ARG A 516 -10.00 -20.45 24.25
CA ARG A 516 -11.04 -19.62 24.88
C ARG A 516 -11.57 -18.62 23.88
N ILE A 517 -12.88 -18.41 23.88
CA ILE A 517 -13.57 -17.43 23.06
C ILE A 517 -14.28 -16.46 23.99
N ASP A 518 -13.96 -15.17 23.89
CA ASP A 518 -14.48 -14.10 24.75
C ASP A 518 -14.30 -14.41 26.26
N GLY A 519 -13.16 -15.04 26.61
CA GLY A 519 -12.83 -15.44 27.97
C GLY A 519 -13.44 -16.78 28.43
N VAL A 520 -14.27 -17.42 27.61
CA VAL A 520 -14.94 -18.68 27.96
C VAL A 520 -14.17 -19.86 27.38
N LEU A 521 -13.82 -20.85 28.21
CA LEU A 521 -13.19 -22.09 27.75
C LEU A 521 -14.12 -22.79 26.75
N THR A 522 -13.63 -22.96 25.53
CA THR A 522 -14.41 -23.45 24.40
C THR A 522 -13.65 -24.56 23.66
N PRO A 523 -13.95 -25.83 23.92
CA PRO A 523 -13.37 -26.94 23.20
C PRO A 523 -13.71 -26.88 21.71
N VAL A 524 -12.71 -27.04 20.84
CA VAL A 524 -12.91 -27.07 19.39
C VAL A 524 -13.05 -28.52 18.93
N GLY A 525 -14.30 -28.93 18.73
CA GLY A 525 -14.63 -30.28 18.22
C GLY A 525 -14.50 -30.38 16.70
N ALA A 526 -14.83 -31.55 16.14
CA ALA A 526 -14.73 -31.85 14.71
C ALA A 526 -15.58 -30.93 13.81
N GLY A 527 -16.62 -30.29 14.35
CA GLY A 527 -17.49 -29.35 13.63
C GLY A 527 -16.99 -27.89 13.64
N GLY A 528 -15.93 -27.61 14.40
CA GLY A 528 -15.47 -26.24 14.62
C GLY A 528 -16.45 -25.38 15.44
N VAL A 529 -16.16 -24.10 15.55
CA VAL A 529 -17.00 -23.07 16.18
C VAL A 529 -17.21 -21.95 15.17
N ASN A 530 -18.47 -21.60 14.90
CA ASN A 530 -18.84 -20.49 14.02
C ASN A 530 -18.81 -19.17 14.82
N LEU A 531 -18.13 -18.16 14.31
CA LEU A 531 -17.97 -16.83 14.91
C LEU A 531 -18.66 -15.71 14.10
N GLY A 532 -19.49 -16.11 13.14
CA GLY A 532 -20.24 -15.20 12.29
C GLY A 532 -19.94 -15.40 10.79
N PRO A 533 -20.46 -14.53 9.92
CA PRO A 533 -20.28 -14.68 8.50
C PRO A 533 -18.79 -14.71 8.09
N GLY A 534 -18.36 -15.81 7.45
CA GLY A 534 -16.98 -15.98 7.00
C GLY A 534 -15.94 -16.18 8.10
N ALA A 535 -16.34 -16.26 9.37
CA ALA A 535 -15.45 -16.35 10.52
C ALA A 535 -15.66 -17.62 11.33
N GLY A 536 -14.60 -18.21 11.86
CA GLY A 536 -14.70 -19.39 12.71
C GLY A 536 -13.35 -19.93 13.15
N ILE A 537 -13.40 -20.95 14.03
CA ILE A 537 -12.23 -21.74 14.39
C ILE A 537 -12.56 -23.22 14.24
N ASP A 538 -11.67 -23.98 13.62
CA ASP A 538 -11.72 -25.42 13.54
C ASP A 538 -10.32 -26.03 13.75
N LYS A 539 -10.26 -27.37 13.89
CA LYS A 539 -9.02 -28.08 14.20
C LYS A 539 -8.81 -29.23 13.22
N PRO A 540 -8.24 -28.97 12.03
CA PRO A 540 -7.84 -30.03 11.10
C PRO A 540 -6.56 -30.73 11.60
N GLY A 541 -6.69 -31.98 12.07
CA GLY A 541 -5.59 -32.72 12.73
C GLY A 541 -5.19 -32.05 14.05
N ASP A 542 -3.89 -31.78 14.21
CA ASP A 542 -3.37 -31.13 15.42
C ASP A 542 -3.28 -29.60 15.33
N THR A 543 -3.55 -29.03 14.17
CA THR A 543 -3.44 -27.57 13.91
C THR A 543 -4.79 -26.88 14.14
N TYR A 544 -4.81 -25.77 14.86
CA TYR A 544 -5.96 -24.88 14.92
C TYR A 544 -5.96 -23.95 13.71
N ARG A 545 -7.12 -23.82 13.07
CA ARG A 545 -7.33 -22.91 11.94
C ARG A 545 -8.39 -21.89 12.32
N VAL A 546 -7.98 -20.63 12.37
CA VAL A 546 -8.88 -19.50 12.61
C VAL A 546 -9.10 -18.77 11.29
N THR A 547 -10.33 -18.69 10.83
CA THR A 547 -10.72 -17.96 9.62
C THR A 547 -11.31 -16.61 10.02
N PHE A 548 -10.79 -15.55 9.43
CA PHE A 548 -11.27 -14.17 9.64
C PHE A 548 -12.33 -13.80 8.61
N PRO A 549 -13.18 -12.80 8.88
CA PRO A 549 -14.18 -12.31 7.93
C PRO A 549 -13.58 -11.87 6.59
N SER A 550 -12.35 -11.36 6.59
CA SER A 550 -11.57 -11.00 5.39
C SER A 550 -11.15 -12.22 4.54
N GLY A 551 -11.38 -13.44 5.01
CA GLY A 551 -10.87 -14.66 4.38
C GLY A 551 -9.40 -14.97 4.71
N THR A 552 -8.71 -14.14 5.47
CA THR A 552 -7.41 -14.44 6.05
C THR A 552 -7.53 -15.64 6.99
N VAL A 553 -6.52 -16.49 7.02
CA VAL A 553 -6.48 -17.71 7.85
C VAL A 553 -5.26 -17.68 8.74
N LEU A 554 -5.45 -17.79 10.03
CA LEU A 554 -4.41 -18.04 11.02
C LEU A 554 -4.34 -19.55 11.29
N MET A 555 -3.17 -20.14 11.11
CA MET A 555 -2.87 -21.54 11.44
C MET A 555 -1.98 -21.55 12.67
N VAL A 556 -2.37 -22.25 13.70
CA VAL A 556 -1.59 -22.43 14.94
C VAL A 556 -1.31 -23.90 15.13
N THR A 557 -0.05 -24.30 14.94
CA THR A 557 0.36 -25.70 15.09
C THR A 557 1.10 -25.86 16.42
N PRO A 558 0.46 -26.46 17.44
CA PRO A 558 1.05 -26.65 18.74
C PRO A 558 1.92 -27.91 18.78
N LEU A 559 2.99 -27.83 19.56
CA LEU A 559 3.74 -29.02 19.98
C LEU A 559 4.09 -28.88 21.47
N PHE A 560 4.00 -30.00 22.19
CA PHE A 560 4.43 -30.04 23.59
C PHE A 560 5.85 -30.57 23.70
N TRP A 561 6.76 -29.75 24.19
CA TRP A 561 8.14 -30.13 24.43
C TRP A 561 8.29 -30.80 25.79
N ASN A 562 8.21 -32.14 25.79
CA ASN A 562 8.13 -32.96 27.00
C ASN A 562 9.27 -32.74 27.97
N SER A 563 10.53 -32.66 27.51
CA SER A 563 11.67 -32.47 28.37
C SER A 563 11.71 -31.11 29.08
N GLN A 564 11.07 -30.10 28.50
CA GLN A 564 11.00 -28.76 29.05
C GLN A 564 9.65 -28.46 29.74
N GLY A 565 8.65 -29.33 29.58
CA GLY A 565 7.31 -29.15 30.13
C GLY A 565 6.60 -27.90 29.55
N LYS A 566 6.87 -27.55 28.29
CA LYS A 566 6.38 -26.32 27.65
C LYS A 566 5.68 -26.59 26.33
N TRP A 567 4.61 -25.83 26.08
CA TRP A 567 4.04 -25.72 24.75
C TRP A 567 4.83 -24.70 23.93
N TYR A 568 5.02 -25.00 22.65
CA TYR A 568 5.39 -24.02 21.66
C TYR A 568 4.50 -24.12 20.44
N LEU A 569 4.27 -22.96 19.79
CA LEU A 569 3.27 -22.80 18.75
C LEU A 569 3.97 -22.22 17.49
N ASN A 570 3.87 -22.93 16.36
CA ASN A 570 4.11 -22.29 15.08
C ASN A 570 2.87 -21.48 14.71
N VAL A 571 3.09 -20.27 14.27
CA VAL A 571 2.07 -19.30 13.94
C VAL A 571 2.22 -18.91 12.49
N ASP A 572 1.33 -19.39 11.63
CA ASP A 572 1.34 -19.09 10.21
C ASP A 572 0.07 -18.32 9.84
N VAL A 573 0.23 -17.26 9.06
CA VAL A 573 -0.90 -16.47 8.55
C VAL A 573 -0.92 -16.56 7.04
N ILE A 574 -2.02 -17.06 6.49
CA ILE A 574 -2.30 -17.14 5.06
C ILE A 574 -3.26 -16.01 4.75
N ARG A 575 -2.74 -14.97 4.12
CA ARG A 575 -3.60 -13.86 3.68
C ARG A 575 -4.54 -14.31 2.58
N SER A 576 -5.79 -13.89 2.69
CA SER A 576 -6.71 -13.97 1.56
C SER A 576 -6.14 -13.15 0.41
N ALA A 577 -6.30 -13.65 -0.83
CA ALA A 577 -6.18 -12.80 -2.01
C ALA A 577 -7.45 -11.96 -2.16
N ALA A 578 -7.98 -11.45 -1.06
CA ALA A 578 -9.12 -10.56 -1.11
C ALA A 578 -8.77 -9.38 -2.02
N ASP A 579 -9.65 -9.10 -2.92
CA ASP A 579 -9.63 -7.99 -3.84
C ASP A 579 -9.31 -6.71 -3.07
N GLY A 580 -8.17 -6.11 -3.38
CA GLY A 580 -7.52 -4.96 -2.82
C GLY A 580 -8.03 -4.52 -1.47
N MET A 581 -7.19 -4.53 -0.47
CA MET A 581 -7.61 -4.08 0.85
C MET A 581 -8.12 -2.66 0.74
N GLY A 582 -9.44 -2.53 0.71
CA GLY A 582 -10.12 -1.26 0.84
C GLY A 582 -9.64 -0.63 2.14
N GLY A 583 -9.28 0.64 2.10
CA GLY A 583 -9.01 1.39 3.30
C GLY A 583 -10.27 1.49 4.14
N ALA A 584 -10.56 0.44 4.92
CA ALA A 584 -11.39 0.63 6.07
C ALA A 584 -10.61 1.52 7.03
N GLU A 585 -11.27 2.53 7.57
CA GLU A 585 -10.70 3.26 8.70
C GLU A 585 -10.28 2.24 9.75
N PHE A 586 -9.03 2.32 10.18
CA PHE A 586 -8.53 1.50 11.26
C PHE A 586 -9.30 1.87 12.52
N SER A 587 -10.34 1.07 12.85
CA SER A 587 -11.16 1.26 14.06
C SER A 587 -10.47 0.76 15.33
N GLY A 588 -9.25 0.19 15.21
CA GLY A 588 -8.44 -0.27 16.32
C GLY A 588 -7.56 0.84 16.90
N SER A 589 -7.25 0.74 18.19
CA SER A 589 -6.30 1.65 18.84
C SER A 589 -4.87 1.32 18.41
N GLY A 590 -4.33 2.02 17.41
CA GLY A 590 -2.93 1.90 17.03
C GLY A 590 -2.69 1.77 15.52
N PHE A 591 -1.45 1.97 15.09
CA PHE A 591 -1.00 1.87 13.70
C PHE A 591 -1.11 0.43 13.17
N PRO A 592 -1.45 0.20 11.86
CA PRO A 592 -1.28 -1.10 11.22
C PRO A 592 0.18 -1.53 11.26
N GLY A 593 0.45 -2.80 11.54
CA GLY A 593 1.82 -3.28 11.64
C GLY A 593 1.96 -4.52 12.52
N GLY A 594 3.09 -4.66 13.15
CA GLY A 594 3.42 -5.79 14.03
C GLY A 594 4.69 -6.53 13.59
N LEU A 595 5.07 -7.55 14.34
CA LEU A 595 6.30 -8.31 14.09
C LEU A 595 6.31 -8.95 12.68
N MET A 596 5.17 -9.43 12.16
CA MET A 596 5.05 -10.07 10.85
C MET A 596 4.64 -9.10 9.73
N SER A 597 4.53 -7.81 10.00
CA SER A 597 4.13 -6.84 8.96
C SER A 597 5.24 -6.62 7.92
N SER A 598 4.88 -5.95 6.81
CA SER A 598 5.86 -5.64 5.77
C SER A 598 6.91 -4.64 6.25
N THR A 599 8.14 -4.79 5.75
CA THR A 599 9.20 -3.80 5.93
C THR A 599 9.01 -2.66 4.93
N ALA A 600 9.28 -1.42 5.34
CA ALA A 600 9.35 -0.30 4.40
C ALA A 600 10.55 -0.45 3.46
N ALA A 601 10.47 0.18 2.28
CA ALA A 601 11.57 0.16 1.32
C ALA A 601 12.87 0.71 1.95
N GLY A 602 13.94 -0.06 1.87
CA GLY A 602 15.25 0.27 2.47
C GLY A 602 15.33 0.05 3.99
N SER A 603 14.28 -0.46 4.62
CA SER A 603 14.31 -0.85 6.04
C SER A 603 14.60 -2.34 6.20
N TRP A 604 15.34 -2.69 7.22
CA TRP A 604 15.65 -4.09 7.55
C TRP A 604 14.62 -4.74 8.49
N LEU A 605 13.78 -3.94 9.14
CA LEU A 605 12.68 -4.36 10.01
C LEU A 605 11.37 -3.70 9.59
N PRO A 606 10.22 -4.24 9.97
CA PRO A 606 8.94 -3.54 9.87
C PRO A 606 8.96 -2.18 10.58
N VAL A 607 7.96 -1.36 10.32
CA VAL A 607 7.82 -0.05 10.99
C VAL A 607 7.57 -0.21 12.49
N LEU A 608 7.94 0.79 13.26
CA LEU A 608 7.59 0.92 14.68
C LEU A 608 6.06 1.14 14.83
N SER A 609 5.57 0.99 16.03
CA SER A 609 4.11 1.15 16.30
C SER A 609 3.57 2.57 16.07
N ASP A 610 4.43 3.55 15.90
CA ASP A 610 4.12 4.93 15.51
C ASP A 610 4.22 5.17 13.99
N GLY A 611 4.55 4.11 13.22
CA GLY A 611 4.72 4.17 11.77
C GLY A 611 6.10 4.63 11.30
N SER A 612 7.03 4.96 12.19
CA SER A 612 8.40 5.34 11.82
C SER A 612 9.25 4.12 11.41
N SER A 613 10.26 4.33 10.57
CA SER A 613 11.19 3.29 10.09
C SER A 613 12.55 3.43 10.74
N LEU A 614 13.19 2.30 11.02
CA LEU A 614 14.57 2.24 11.50
C LEU A 614 15.63 2.32 10.38
N GLY A 615 15.19 2.25 9.11
CA GLY A 615 16.07 2.34 7.94
C GLY A 615 16.93 1.10 7.71
N ALA A 616 18.09 1.28 7.08
CA ALA A 616 18.98 0.18 6.72
C ALA A 616 19.59 -0.51 7.96
N MET A 617 19.92 -1.80 7.80
CA MET A 617 20.54 -2.58 8.88
C MET A 617 21.86 -1.97 9.36
N PRO A 618 22.02 -1.70 10.66
CA PRO A 618 23.24 -1.14 11.20
C PRO A 618 24.49 -2.03 10.99
N ALA A 619 25.66 -1.42 10.88
CA ALA A 619 26.89 -2.16 10.70
C ALA A 619 27.30 -2.97 11.95
N THR A 620 27.01 -2.46 13.17
CA THR A 620 27.45 -3.10 14.42
C THR A 620 26.37 -3.97 15.04
N LEU A 621 26.77 -5.10 15.63
CA LEU A 621 25.84 -6.03 16.32
C LEU A 621 25.12 -5.36 17.50
N ASN A 622 25.79 -4.50 18.26
CA ASN A 622 25.16 -3.80 19.38
C ASN A 622 24.04 -2.86 18.92
N GLN A 623 24.23 -2.18 17.79
CA GLN A 623 23.18 -1.31 17.23
C GLN A 623 22.04 -2.15 16.69
N ARG A 624 22.31 -3.26 15.97
CA ARG A 624 21.27 -4.21 15.51
C ARG A 624 20.45 -4.72 16.69
N PHE A 625 21.11 -5.15 17.76
CA PHE A 625 20.45 -5.63 18.97
C PHE A 625 19.57 -4.54 19.61
N THR A 626 20.08 -3.31 19.71
CA THR A 626 19.33 -2.18 20.28
C THR A 626 18.10 -1.85 19.41
N ASP A 627 18.28 -1.77 18.10
CA ASP A 627 17.19 -1.46 17.18
C ASP A 627 16.11 -2.55 17.17
N LEU A 628 16.52 -3.82 17.15
CA LEU A 628 15.59 -4.96 17.12
C LEU A 628 14.83 -5.12 18.44
N TYR A 629 15.53 -5.15 19.57
CA TYR A 629 14.90 -5.52 20.85
C TYR A 629 14.46 -4.32 21.70
N ARG A 630 15.22 -3.22 21.69
CA ARG A 630 14.97 -2.06 22.57
C ARG A 630 14.16 -0.94 21.92
N LYS A 631 14.09 -0.93 20.57
CA LYS A 631 13.21 0.02 19.84
C LYS A 631 12.05 -0.72 19.18
N PHE A 632 12.32 -1.58 18.21
CA PHE A 632 11.29 -2.24 17.44
C PHE A 632 10.41 -3.16 18.31
N GLY A 633 11.00 -4.12 19.03
CA GLY A 633 10.25 -5.03 19.89
C GLY A 633 9.47 -4.30 20.99
N GLU A 634 10.07 -3.31 21.66
CA GLU A 634 9.38 -2.54 22.70
C GLU A 634 8.22 -1.71 22.13
N SER A 635 8.32 -1.21 20.89
CA SER A 635 7.23 -0.47 20.27
C SER A 635 5.98 -1.32 20.01
N TRP A 636 6.15 -2.62 19.78
CA TRP A 636 5.06 -3.57 19.52
C TRP A 636 4.66 -4.40 20.75
N ARG A 637 5.23 -4.11 21.91
CA ARG A 637 4.84 -4.76 23.16
C ARG A 637 3.43 -4.34 23.56
N ILE A 638 2.60 -5.32 23.95
CA ILE A 638 1.25 -5.05 24.42
C ILE A 638 1.24 -4.70 25.92
N THR A 639 0.17 -4.05 26.34
CA THR A 639 -0.11 -3.69 27.74
C THR A 639 -1.39 -4.37 28.20
N ASP A 640 -1.68 -4.39 29.50
CA ASP A 640 -2.94 -4.95 30.02
C ASP A 640 -4.18 -4.36 29.33
N LYS A 641 -4.12 -3.08 28.89
CA LYS A 641 -5.23 -2.41 28.21
C LYS A 641 -5.40 -2.86 26.75
N THR A 642 -4.34 -3.32 26.11
CA THR A 642 -4.33 -3.70 24.69
C THR A 642 -4.26 -5.21 24.49
N SER A 643 -4.15 -5.98 25.58
CA SER A 643 -4.04 -7.43 25.52
C SER A 643 -5.33 -8.10 25.07
N LEU A 644 -5.17 -9.08 24.19
CA LEU A 644 -6.21 -10.04 23.81
C LEU A 644 -6.13 -11.34 24.60
N PHE A 645 -5.08 -11.55 25.42
CA PHE A 645 -4.93 -12.76 26.22
C PHE A 645 -5.88 -12.81 27.40
N ASP A 646 -6.19 -14.04 27.82
CA ASP A 646 -6.83 -14.31 29.11
C ASP A 646 -5.74 -14.55 30.15
N TYR A 647 -5.97 -14.05 31.36
CA TYR A 647 -5.04 -14.16 32.48
C TYR A 647 -5.65 -14.94 33.63
N GLY A 648 -4.85 -15.79 34.26
CA GLY A 648 -5.21 -16.46 35.52
C GLY A 648 -5.19 -15.48 36.69
N PRO A 649 -5.76 -15.88 37.85
CA PRO A 649 -5.75 -15.04 39.05
C PRO A 649 -4.35 -14.55 39.41
N GLY A 650 -4.20 -13.25 39.62
CA GLY A 650 -2.93 -12.62 40.01
C GLY A 650 -1.89 -12.50 38.89
N THR A 651 -2.26 -12.80 37.63
CA THR A 651 -1.37 -12.64 36.46
C THR A 651 -1.82 -11.52 35.53
N SER A 652 -0.90 -10.98 34.77
CA SER A 652 -1.09 -9.90 33.79
C SER A 652 0.01 -9.96 32.72
N THR A 653 0.05 -9.02 31.78
CA THR A 653 1.15 -8.91 30.82
C THR A 653 2.51 -8.83 31.51
N ALA A 654 2.58 -8.19 32.70
CA ALA A 654 3.80 -8.06 33.48
C ALA A 654 4.37 -9.41 33.92
N THR A 655 3.51 -10.41 34.20
CA THR A 655 3.92 -11.76 34.61
C THR A 655 4.76 -12.46 33.54
N PHE A 656 4.52 -12.16 32.27
CA PHE A 656 5.19 -12.78 31.13
C PHE A 656 6.32 -11.93 30.55
N THR A 657 6.51 -10.70 31.08
CA THR A 657 7.44 -9.74 30.52
C THR A 657 8.79 -9.74 31.24
N ASP A 658 9.86 -10.03 30.50
CA ASP A 658 11.25 -9.81 30.95
C ASP A 658 11.97 -8.89 29.94
N ARG A 659 12.13 -7.60 30.32
CA ARG A 659 12.85 -6.62 29.50
C ARG A 659 14.37 -6.79 29.48
N SER A 660 14.93 -7.62 30.37
CA SER A 660 16.36 -7.97 30.36
C SER A 660 16.67 -9.03 29.29
N TRP A 661 15.63 -9.73 28.78
CA TRP A 661 15.73 -10.74 27.74
C TRP A 661 15.53 -10.14 26.35
N PRO A 662 16.15 -10.69 25.28
CA PRO A 662 17.26 -11.64 25.34
C PRO A 662 18.56 -10.97 25.76
N ARG A 663 19.56 -11.77 26.11
CA ARG A 663 20.93 -11.29 26.36
C ARG A 663 21.78 -11.53 25.11
N LEU A 664 22.63 -10.55 24.80
CA LEU A 664 23.55 -10.64 23.66
C LEU A 664 24.90 -11.22 24.14
N ASN A 665 25.40 -12.22 23.40
CA ASN A 665 26.70 -12.86 23.64
C ASN A 665 26.91 -13.33 25.11
N SER A 666 25.90 -13.89 25.72
CA SER A 666 25.88 -14.27 27.13
C SER A 666 25.22 -15.65 27.31
N SER A 667 25.58 -16.33 28.41
CA SER A 667 24.87 -17.54 28.79
C SER A 667 23.43 -17.27 29.12
N CYS A 668 22.56 -18.17 28.71
CA CYS A 668 21.11 -18.01 28.79
C CYS A 668 20.51 -18.82 29.94
N ASN A 669 21.26 -18.96 31.02
CA ASN A 669 20.82 -19.76 32.14
C ASN A 669 19.56 -19.18 32.81
N ILE A 670 18.53 -20.01 32.96
CA ILE A 670 17.31 -19.74 33.73
C ILE A 670 17.30 -20.71 34.91
N PRO A 671 17.27 -20.24 36.17
CA PRO A 671 17.23 -21.11 37.33
C PRO A 671 16.11 -22.15 37.21
N ASN A 672 16.42 -23.39 37.58
CA ASN A 672 15.48 -24.54 37.57
C ASN A 672 14.96 -24.96 36.18
N SER A 673 15.54 -24.48 35.08
CA SER A 673 15.23 -25.04 33.76
C SER A 673 15.95 -26.37 33.57
N PRO A 674 15.32 -27.40 32.99
CA PRO A 674 16.01 -28.64 32.62
C PRO A 674 17.16 -28.34 31.66
N PRO A 675 18.30 -29.04 31.75
CA PRO A 675 19.44 -28.84 30.87
C PRO A 675 19.06 -29.16 29.41
N ILE A 676 19.53 -28.33 28.48
CA ILE A 676 19.43 -28.57 27.03
C ILE A 676 20.80 -29.00 26.51
N GLU A 677 20.85 -30.12 25.79
CA GLU A 677 22.04 -30.57 25.10
C GLU A 677 22.01 -30.14 23.63
N GLN A 678 23.02 -29.40 23.24
CA GLN A 678 23.15 -28.96 21.84
C GLN A 678 23.39 -30.13 20.90
N ILE A 679 22.59 -30.25 19.84
CA ILE A 679 22.80 -31.24 18.79
C ILE A 679 23.89 -30.74 17.81
N LYS A 680 24.78 -31.65 17.41
CA LYS A 680 25.80 -31.35 16.40
C LYS A 680 25.16 -30.99 15.07
N VAL A 681 25.73 -30.01 14.38
CA VAL A 681 25.21 -29.47 13.10
C VAL A 681 24.94 -30.53 12.04
N ASP A 682 25.81 -31.55 11.94
CA ASP A 682 25.63 -32.62 10.94
C ASP A 682 24.44 -33.53 11.24
N VAL A 683 24.08 -33.67 12.53
CA VAL A 683 22.88 -34.38 12.95
C VAL A 683 21.66 -33.53 12.62
N ALA A 684 21.67 -32.25 12.95
CA ALA A 684 20.59 -31.32 12.62
C ALA A 684 20.34 -31.25 11.10
N ARG A 685 21.38 -31.16 10.28
CA ARG A 685 21.27 -31.23 8.81
C ARG A 685 20.61 -32.51 8.30
N ARG A 686 20.93 -33.64 8.91
CA ARG A 686 20.26 -34.91 8.53
C ARG A 686 18.79 -34.96 8.90
N LEU A 687 18.43 -34.39 10.05
CA LEU A 687 17.03 -34.29 10.50
C LEU A 687 16.22 -33.34 9.63
N CYS A 688 16.80 -32.21 9.21
CA CYS A 688 16.12 -31.19 8.40
C CYS A 688 16.21 -31.40 6.87
N ARG A 689 16.74 -32.54 6.40
CA ARG A 689 17.00 -32.83 4.95
C ARG A 689 15.74 -32.76 4.07
N GLU A 690 14.57 -33.02 4.62
CA GLU A 690 13.30 -33.00 3.89
C GLU A 690 12.75 -31.58 3.68
N VAL A 691 13.30 -30.59 4.36
CA VAL A 691 12.97 -29.19 4.17
C VAL A 691 13.80 -28.65 3.03
N THR A 692 13.17 -28.38 1.88
CA THR A 692 13.87 -28.04 0.62
C THR A 692 14.01 -26.53 0.38
N ASP A 693 13.18 -25.70 1.04
CA ASP A 693 13.36 -24.25 1.00
C ASP A 693 14.60 -23.86 1.81
N LYS A 694 15.48 -23.05 1.22
CA LYS A 694 16.79 -22.71 1.79
C LYS A 694 16.69 -22.02 3.15
N ASN A 695 15.80 -21.05 3.29
CA ASN A 695 15.66 -20.27 4.52
C ASN A 695 14.99 -21.10 5.61
N THR A 696 13.90 -21.77 5.27
CA THR A 696 13.19 -22.70 6.16
C THR A 696 14.09 -23.84 6.64
N ASN A 697 14.97 -24.34 5.78
CA ASN A 697 15.96 -25.35 6.14
C ASN A 697 17.02 -24.82 7.12
N ALA A 698 17.51 -23.60 6.90
CA ALA A 698 18.45 -22.95 7.82
C ALA A 698 17.84 -22.75 9.21
N ASN A 699 16.59 -22.31 9.29
CA ASN A 699 15.85 -22.18 10.55
C ASN A 699 15.67 -23.53 11.24
N CYS A 700 15.26 -24.57 10.48
CA CYS A 700 15.15 -25.93 11.01
C CYS A 700 16.48 -26.41 11.64
N ILE A 701 17.59 -26.21 10.95
CA ILE A 701 18.92 -26.62 11.45
C ILE A 701 19.27 -25.85 12.71
N PHE A 702 19.01 -24.54 12.74
CA PHE A 702 19.28 -23.68 13.89
C PHE A 702 18.48 -24.16 15.12
N ASP A 703 17.15 -24.35 14.98
CA ASP A 703 16.29 -24.80 16.06
C ASP A 703 16.68 -26.18 16.61
N VAL A 704 16.87 -27.16 15.72
CA VAL A 704 17.26 -28.51 16.14
C VAL A 704 18.60 -28.50 16.87
N MET A 705 19.56 -27.67 16.43
CA MET A 705 20.86 -27.54 17.11
C MET A 705 20.74 -26.93 18.51
N ASN A 706 20.00 -25.80 18.62
CA ASN A 706 20.00 -24.99 19.83
C ASN A 706 18.95 -25.45 20.87
N THR A 707 17.93 -26.19 20.43
CA THR A 707 16.93 -26.76 21.36
C THR A 707 17.24 -28.19 21.76
N GLY A 708 18.09 -28.89 21.00
CA GLY A 708 18.31 -30.33 21.21
C GLY A 708 17.07 -31.19 20.90
N GLU A 709 16.04 -30.65 20.24
CA GLU A 709 14.73 -31.28 20.06
C GLU A 709 14.48 -31.64 18.57
N PRO A 710 14.61 -32.92 18.20
CA PRO A 710 14.41 -33.35 16.82
C PRO A 710 13.03 -33.09 16.23
N THR A 711 11.99 -32.95 17.07
CA THR A 711 10.61 -32.76 16.63
C THR A 711 10.38 -31.42 15.94
N PHE A 712 11.25 -30.41 16.15
CA PHE A 712 11.22 -29.18 15.39
C PHE A 712 11.36 -29.44 13.88
N ALA A 713 12.22 -30.38 13.44
CA ALA A 713 12.33 -30.71 12.02
C ALA A 713 10.99 -31.13 11.39
N LYS A 714 10.17 -31.86 12.13
CA LYS A 714 8.84 -32.29 11.65
C LYS A 714 7.90 -31.10 11.41
N LEU A 715 7.96 -30.08 12.24
CA LEU A 715 7.13 -28.88 12.06
C LEU A 715 7.50 -28.13 10.78
N TYR A 716 8.78 -28.01 10.48
CA TYR A 716 9.24 -27.38 9.24
C TYR A 716 8.82 -28.14 8.00
N VAL A 717 8.80 -29.47 8.05
CA VAL A 717 8.24 -30.31 6.97
C VAL A 717 6.75 -30.06 6.81
N LEU A 718 5.99 -30.00 7.91
CA LEU A 718 4.55 -29.68 7.88
C LEU A 718 4.30 -28.28 7.31
N LYS A 719 5.08 -27.26 7.71
CA LYS A 719 5.00 -25.91 7.15
C LYS A 719 5.21 -25.91 5.64
N GLN A 720 6.26 -26.57 5.17
CA GLN A 720 6.54 -26.69 3.73
C GLN A 720 5.38 -27.36 2.98
N GLN A 721 4.79 -28.40 3.56
CA GLN A 721 3.61 -29.07 2.99
C GLN A 721 2.41 -28.12 2.92
N MET A 722 2.16 -27.32 3.97
CA MET A 722 1.11 -26.30 3.98
C MET A 722 1.36 -25.21 2.92
N GLN A 723 2.56 -24.66 2.84
CA GLN A 723 2.93 -23.65 1.83
C GLN A 723 2.69 -24.18 0.41
N ASN A 724 3.07 -25.42 0.16
CA ASN A 724 2.86 -26.10 -1.12
C ASN A 724 1.39 -26.39 -1.42
N GLY A 725 0.52 -26.43 -0.42
CA GLY A 725 -0.89 -26.73 -0.54
C GLY A 725 -1.82 -25.51 -0.67
N VAL A 726 -1.30 -24.30 -0.56
CA VAL A 726 -2.12 -23.08 -0.63
C VAL A 726 -2.80 -22.96 -1.98
N THR A 727 -4.13 -22.75 -1.98
CA THR A 727 -4.93 -22.56 -3.19
C THR A 727 -5.58 -21.19 -3.24
N SER A 728 -6.06 -20.80 -4.40
CA SER A 728 -6.95 -19.65 -4.59
C SER A 728 -8.17 -20.07 -5.39
N THR A 729 -9.31 -19.50 -5.07
CA THR A 729 -10.57 -19.74 -5.78
C THR A 729 -11.01 -18.44 -6.45
N ALA A 730 -11.33 -18.51 -7.75
CA ALA A 730 -11.92 -17.40 -8.50
C ALA A 730 -13.31 -17.79 -8.99
N ILE A 731 -14.24 -16.83 -9.02
CA ILE A 731 -15.60 -17.03 -9.52
C ILE A 731 -15.74 -16.35 -10.89
N ARG A 732 -16.22 -17.10 -11.87
CA ARG A 732 -16.71 -16.56 -13.13
C ARG A 732 -18.22 -16.67 -13.15
N VAL A 733 -18.91 -15.57 -13.50
CA VAL A 733 -20.35 -15.53 -13.69
C VAL A 733 -20.56 -15.42 -15.20
N ALA A 734 -21.24 -16.38 -15.80
CA ALA A 734 -21.57 -16.31 -17.23
C ALA A 734 -22.50 -15.12 -17.51
N PRO A 735 -22.37 -14.46 -18.68
CA PRO A 735 -23.25 -13.34 -19.06
C PRO A 735 -24.72 -13.73 -18.95
N TYR A 736 -25.54 -12.80 -18.49
CA TYR A 736 -26.96 -13.02 -18.24
C TYR A 736 -27.70 -13.26 -19.52
N GLY A 737 -28.26 -14.47 -19.69
CA GLY A 737 -29.34 -14.69 -20.67
C GLY A 737 -30.66 -14.16 -20.10
N THR A 738 -31.56 -13.77 -20.96
CA THR A 738 -32.94 -13.28 -20.67
C THR A 738 -33.84 -14.31 -19.96
N THR A 739 -33.30 -15.45 -19.52
CA THR A 739 -34.04 -16.62 -19.03
C THR A 739 -34.04 -16.80 -17.52
N GLY A 740 -33.46 -15.87 -16.73
CA GLY A 740 -33.36 -16.04 -15.27
C GLY A 740 -32.40 -17.17 -14.83
N ARG A 741 -31.60 -17.71 -15.76
CA ARG A 741 -30.58 -18.71 -15.49
C ARG A 741 -29.18 -18.08 -15.49
N VAL A 742 -28.45 -18.28 -14.41
CA VAL A 742 -27.07 -17.78 -14.28
C VAL A 742 -26.15 -18.95 -13.97
N THR A 743 -25.08 -19.09 -14.75
CA THR A 743 -24.08 -20.13 -14.53
C THR A 743 -22.84 -19.56 -13.84
N PHE A 744 -22.47 -20.16 -12.73
CA PHE A 744 -21.30 -19.83 -11.94
C PHE A 744 -20.24 -20.88 -12.14
N THR A 745 -19.00 -20.48 -12.43
CA THR A 745 -17.85 -21.37 -12.49
C THR A 745 -16.82 -20.93 -11.44
N ALA A 746 -16.58 -21.79 -10.47
CA ALA A 746 -15.47 -21.64 -9.54
C ALA A 746 -14.22 -22.27 -10.16
N VAL A 747 -13.13 -21.55 -10.21
CA VAL A 747 -11.83 -22.05 -10.67
C VAL A 747 -10.88 -22.04 -9.48
N VAL A 748 -10.44 -23.21 -9.06
CA VAL A 748 -9.50 -23.39 -7.95
C VAL A 748 -8.11 -23.63 -8.52
N THR A 749 -7.17 -22.77 -8.22
CA THR A 749 -5.79 -22.88 -8.67
C THR A 749 -4.85 -22.99 -7.50
N ARG A 750 -3.76 -23.71 -7.68
CA ARG A 750 -2.67 -23.76 -6.73
C ARG A 750 -1.81 -22.50 -6.87
N ARG A 751 -1.42 -21.92 -5.76
CA ARG A 751 -0.64 -20.69 -5.76
C ARG A 751 0.86 -20.92 -6.01
N ALA A 752 1.37 -22.09 -5.57
CA ALA A 752 2.76 -22.46 -5.77
C ALA A 752 2.88 -23.96 -6.06
N GLY A 753 3.91 -24.37 -6.78
CA GLY A 753 4.21 -25.77 -7.10
C GLY A 753 3.41 -26.32 -8.30
N ARG A 754 3.45 -27.65 -8.50
CA ARG A 754 2.77 -28.37 -9.62
C ARG A 754 1.57 -29.17 -9.09
N GLY A 755 0.56 -29.35 -9.91
CA GLY A 755 -0.63 -30.17 -9.67
C GLY A 755 -1.93 -29.37 -9.64
N VAL A 756 -3.02 -30.04 -10.04
CA VAL A 756 -4.36 -29.43 -10.06
C VAL A 756 -5.07 -29.75 -8.74
N PRO A 757 -5.68 -28.77 -8.06
CA PRO A 757 -6.44 -29.02 -6.84
C PRO A 757 -7.58 -30.01 -7.08
N THR A 758 -7.78 -30.91 -6.11
CA THR A 758 -8.86 -31.90 -6.12
C THR A 758 -9.71 -31.73 -4.85
N GLY A 759 -11.01 -31.97 -4.96
CA GLY A 759 -11.96 -31.77 -3.86
C GLY A 759 -13.29 -31.27 -4.36
N THR A 760 -13.99 -30.52 -3.52
CA THR A 760 -15.34 -30.02 -3.83
C THR A 760 -15.44 -28.53 -3.59
N VAL A 761 -16.36 -27.88 -4.30
CA VAL A 761 -16.73 -26.48 -4.11
C VAL A 761 -18.18 -26.42 -3.63
N GLN A 762 -18.42 -25.79 -2.51
CA GLN A 762 -19.73 -25.44 -2.01
C GLN A 762 -20.11 -24.06 -2.53
N PHE A 763 -21.21 -23.99 -3.27
CA PHE A 763 -21.82 -22.73 -3.69
C PHE A 763 -22.85 -22.26 -2.66
N GLN A 764 -22.95 -20.97 -2.44
CA GLN A 764 -23.94 -20.33 -1.58
C GLN A 764 -24.43 -19.06 -2.28
N LEU A 765 -25.71 -18.99 -2.60
CA LEU A 765 -26.36 -17.86 -3.26
C LEU A 765 -27.27 -17.14 -2.27
N ASP A 766 -27.12 -15.84 -2.13
CA ASP A 766 -27.91 -14.98 -1.23
C ASP A 766 -28.01 -15.56 0.20
N ARG A 767 -26.88 -16.02 0.74
CA ARG A 767 -26.74 -16.67 2.05
C ARG A 767 -27.39 -18.07 2.15
N GLN A 768 -27.95 -18.61 1.05
CA GLN A 768 -28.50 -19.97 1.03
C GLN A 768 -27.51 -20.94 0.38
N LYS A 769 -27.11 -21.98 1.09
CA LYS A 769 -26.23 -23.03 0.55
C LYS A 769 -26.96 -23.85 -0.50
N VAL A 770 -26.32 -24.11 -1.63
CA VAL A 770 -26.75 -25.12 -2.60
C VAL A 770 -26.67 -26.50 -1.97
N LYS A 771 -27.67 -27.34 -2.18
CA LYS A 771 -27.83 -28.62 -1.47
C LYS A 771 -26.58 -29.50 -1.52
N ASN A 772 -25.87 -29.56 -2.66
CA ASN A 772 -24.71 -30.43 -2.83
C ASN A 772 -23.47 -29.60 -3.26
N ALA A 773 -22.34 -29.91 -2.68
CA ALA A 773 -21.06 -29.42 -3.16
C ALA A 773 -20.71 -30.05 -4.52
N VAL A 774 -20.11 -29.29 -5.40
CA VAL A 774 -19.72 -29.73 -6.76
C VAL A 774 -18.26 -30.16 -6.77
N THR A 775 -17.97 -31.34 -7.27
CA THR A 775 -16.59 -31.85 -7.40
C THR A 775 -15.84 -31.08 -8.48
N LEU A 776 -14.58 -30.76 -8.22
CA LEU A 776 -13.69 -30.17 -9.21
C LEU A 776 -13.40 -31.15 -10.36
N ASP A 777 -13.39 -30.64 -11.58
CA ASP A 777 -12.94 -31.36 -12.76
C ASP A 777 -11.39 -31.48 -12.82
N SER A 778 -10.89 -32.12 -13.86
CA SER A 778 -9.44 -32.31 -14.09
C SER A 778 -8.66 -31.00 -14.34
N LYS A 779 -9.37 -29.86 -14.49
CA LYS A 779 -8.78 -28.53 -14.66
C LYS A 779 -8.92 -27.67 -13.39
N GLY A 780 -9.43 -28.24 -12.30
CA GLY A 780 -9.66 -27.51 -11.03
C GLY A 780 -10.89 -26.62 -11.07
N SER A 781 -11.88 -26.90 -11.91
CA SER A 781 -13.08 -26.10 -12.06
C SER A 781 -14.32 -26.83 -11.58
N ALA A 782 -15.27 -26.10 -10.98
CA ALA A 782 -16.60 -26.60 -10.63
C ALA A 782 -17.64 -25.60 -11.15
N THR A 783 -18.70 -26.09 -11.79
CA THR A 783 -19.75 -25.27 -12.39
C THR A 783 -21.11 -25.59 -11.78
N TRP A 784 -21.87 -24.53 -11.46
CA TRP A 784 -23.24 -24.65 -10.97
C TRP A 784 -24.11 -23.60 -11.65
N THR A 785 -25.36 -23.97 -11.99
CA THR A 785 -26.33 -23.07 -12.62
C THR A 785 -27.53 -22.88 -11.70
N ALA A 786 -27.82 -21.62 -11.36
CA ALA A 786 -29.03 -21.22 -10.72
C ALA A 786 -30.12 -20.94 -11.76
N SER A 787 -31.35 -21.36 -11.50
CA SER A 787 -32.55 -21.02 -12.28
C SER A 787 -33.48 -20.13 -11.47
N ASP A 788 -34.31 -19.37 -12.17
CA ASP A 788 -35.43 -18.60 -11.59
C ASP A 788 -34.98 -17.50 -10.60
N LEU A 789 -33.82 -16.90 -10.87
CA LEU A 789 -33.36 -15.76 -10.08
C LEU A 789 -34.27 -14.56 -10.30
N LYS A 790 -34.60 -13.89 -9.20
CA LYS A 790 -35.38 -12.64 -9.23
C LYS A 790 -34.54 -11.53 -9.83
N VAL A 791 -35.20 -10.55 -10.42
CA VAL A 791 -34.54 -9.30 -10.83
C VAL A 791 -34.03 -8.57 -9.58
N GLY A 792 -32.74 -8.22 -9.54
CA GLY A 792 -32.16 -7.55 -8.42
C GLY A 792 -30.67 -7.92 -8.21
N ASP A 793 -30.13 -7.47 -7.10
CA ASP A 793 -28.75 -7.75 -6.70
C ASP A 793 -28.68 -9.08 -5.94
N HIS A 794 -27.66 -9.86 -6.25
CA HIS A 794 -27.41 -11.16 -5.70
C HIS A 794 -25.93 -11.30 -5.31
N GLN A 795 -25.65 -12.15 -4.34
CA GLN A 795 -24.30 -12.49 -3.94
C GLN A 795 -24.07 -14.00 -4.04
N ILE A 796 -23.03 -14.39 -4.76
CA ILE A 796 -22.55 -15.77 -4.79
C ILE A 796 -21.27 -15.89 -3.95
N VAL A 797 -21.26 -16.85 -3.05
CA VAL A 797 -20.08 -17.23 -2.27
C VAL A 797 -19.69 -18.65 -2.65
N VAL A 798 -18.42 -18.91 -2.84
CA VAL A 798 -17.90 -20.26 -3.09
C VAL A 798 -16.84 -20.61 -2.06
N THR A 799 -16.89 -21.83 -1.55
CA THR A 799 -15.90 -22.34 -0.61
C THR A 799 -15.35 -23.66 -1.14
N TYR A 800 -14.06 -23.71 -1.39
CA TYR A 800 -13.35 -24.92 -1.79
C TYR A 800 -12.95 -25.74 -0.57
N SER A 801 -13.26 -27.03 -0.60
CA SER A 801 -12.84 -28.01 0.39
C SER A 801 -11.98 -29.07 -0.31
N PRO A 802 -10.69 -29.21 0.08
CA PRO A 802 -9.80 -30.19 -0.54
C PRO A 802 -10.27 -31.63 -0.29
N ALA A 803 -9.92 -32.54 -1.20
CA ALA A 803 -10.14 -33.95 -1.00
C ALA A 803 -9.32 -34.47 0.21
N LYS A 804 -9.89 -35.42 0.97
CA LYS A 804 -9.18 -36.03 2.11
C LYS A 804 -7.85 -36.65 1.67
N GLY A 805 -6.81 -36.46 2.47
CA GLY A 805 -5.47 -36.98 2.21
C GLY A 805 -4.64 -36.20 1.19
N THR A 806 -5.13 -35.05 0.70
CA THR A 806 -4.35 -34.16 -0.14
C THR A 806 -3.68 -33.04 0.66
N ALA A 807 -2.55 -32.55 0.18
CA ALA A 807 -1.84 -31.41 0.80
C ALA A 807 -2.47 -30.04 0.48
N PHE A 808 -3.63 -29.99 -0.22
CA PHE A 808 -4.27 -28.74 -0.57
C PHE A 808 -4.98 -28.11 0.62
N ILE A 809 -4.92 -26.77 0.68
CA ILE A 809 -5.59 -25.94 1.69
C ILE A 809 -6.84 -25.34 1.06
N GLY A 810 -7.95 -25.35 1.80
CA GLY A 810 -9.21 -24.77 1.35
C GLY A 810 -9.07 -23.26 1.07
N SER A 811 -9.83 -22.76 0.12
CA SER A 811 -9.91 -21.33 -0.23
C SER A 811 -11.37 -20.98 -0.56
N GLY A 812 -11.68 -19.69 -0.51
CA GLY A 812 -13.00 -19.19 -0.83
C GLY A 812 -12.92 -17.94 -1.69
N SER A 813 -14.07 -17.57 -2.24
CA SER A 813 -14.27 -16.31 -2.96
C SER A 813 -15.75 -15.95 -2.92
N ASP A 814 -16.07 -14.70 -3.01
CA ASP A 814 -17.42 -14.21 -3.18
C ASP A 814 -17.53 -13.24 -4.36
N ARG A 815 -18.73 -13.05 -4.85
CA ARG A 815 -18.98 -12.13 -5.95
C ARG A 815 -20.42 -11.66 -5.91
N SER A 816 -20.62 -10.33 -5.99
CA SER A 816 -21.93 -9.73 -6.22
C SER A 816 -22.21 -9.62 -7.72
N PHE A 817 -23.49 -9.77 -8.11
CA PHE A 817 -23.93 -9.65 -9.49
C PHE A 817 -25.40 -9.25 -9.52
N ARG A 818 -25.85 -8.68 -10.63
CA ARG A 818 -27.23 -8.21 -10.81
C ARG A 818 -27.95 -8.97 -11.92
N VAL A 819 -29.18 -9.37 -11.66
CA VAL A 819 -30.09 -9.94 -12.66
C VAL A 819 -30.98 -8.82 -13.17
N GLY A 820 -30.92 -8.51 -14.49
CA GLY A 820 -31.69 -7.48 -15.14
C GLY A 820 -33.14 -7.92 -15.44
N LYS A 821 -34.04 -6.97 -15.71
CA LYS A 821 -35.39 -7.25 -16.23
C LYS A 821 -35.33 -7.89 -17.63
N LYS A 822 -36.23 -8.86 -17.90
CA LYS A 822 -36.56 -9.26 -19.28
C LYS A 822 -37.03 -8.03 -20.05
N ASN A 823 -36.37 -7.64 -21.12
CA ASN A 823 -36.95 -6.76 -22.12
C ASN A 823 -37.96 -7.55 -22.92
#